data_94d2c02c67f9952fe2c300906aec0d89
#
_entry.id   94d2c02c67f9952fe2c300906aec0d89
#
_cell.length_a   1.000
_cell.length_b   1.000
_cell.length_c   1.000
_cell.angle_alpha   90.00
_cell.angle_beta   90.00
_cell.angle_gamma   90.00
#
_symmetry.space_group_name_H-M   'P 1'
#
loop_
_entity.id
_entity.type
_entity.pdbx_description
1 polymer ?
#
loop_
_entity_poly.entity_id
_entity_poly.type
_entity_poly.pdbx_seq_one_letter_code
_entity_poly.pdbx_strand_id
1 'polypeptide(L)'
;MESKPIQYLTKPKIKGESLPYLDKNKGIKDIYVNLFKIIIKKPLTLFQYPYSVSPEIESGDLRIRSKIFKYCGVGEKKNRKKLRDFYGECFVNGDILYGMKEVKEAKTFKCQLYLDGDVEYKITIQPKANSRTINQNDLEKDSLTKQFIEILIQDILRANPHLEFYKGLFVLKNQKKEIEGKSGSVNFYPGYTTSFMETEGGNYLNVTLKNKILSTQTVLDFLEDNKYKDKKNHEAIRKKLIGNSFKVNYAKKNYIIDDILFDRSPKEQDFTYENKTVTLKDYYHKKYGITIKNLNQPLLVVKRKDAQGEDINLFFVPELCNLAGLTDELVKDRTFMKKLADFTKLTPQDRIKKTNEFLGLLVEKDAKDDKANKGKKLLSPKQKSDLYGIEVTALDKLHKAYYMKETVLIGGGKKEVKLKDKFFDVLSKKDLTKWVCLYRKSNFDDADYLYKSLDKASGSYGLAVSEPEWVEMGDRDSADVWIDEAEKKMKNGEYKFVLFLLDRNDYIYTDLKISSLVDNGYVSQVVKVNSLSKNALSVCSKILLQINAKLSGVSYMPKLDDSVKSRKLMIIGVDSSHIRGRRTGVAMVATINTSFTNFYNKETIIEETKKEQIQFCISSFIKEAIAQYAKLNKKPPGGIIIYRQGVSLQQKDYLTNEVNNIQKVCQENKILYYYVLVNTKTTYKFFEKNKNQFNNPEEGLLVLDGVTNRNFFEFYIQPQLVTGGSATPSCFHVAYGNLKFPEMVPKLTFDLCHLYSNWQGTVRVPHVLKSAEKLSKMTAKYTLNELNDNLKIGQAYL
;
A
#
# COMPACT_ATOMS: atom_id res chain seq x y z
N MET A 1 -23.63 -28.20 -0.65
CA MET A 1 -24.07 -27.45 -1.85
C MET A 1 -22.85 -26.71 -2.36
N GLU A 2 -22.26 -27.18 -3.43
CA GLU A 2 -21.17 -26.47 -4.10
C GLU A 2 -21.69 -25.11 -4.54
N SER A 3 -21.11 -24.07 -4.01
CA SER A 3 -21.44 -22.69 -4.39
C SER A 3 -21.03 -22.47 -5.84
N LYS A 4 -21.98 -22.16 -6.71
CA LYS A 4 -21.67 -21.75 -8.09
C LYS A 4 -20.62 -20.63 -8.05
N PRO A 5 -19.58 -20.70 -8.89
CA PRO A 5 -18.56 -19.66 -8.92
C PRO A 5 -19.21 -18.32 -9.24
N ILE A 6 -18.98 -17.32 -8.39
CA ILE A 6 -19.48 -15.97 -8.59
C ILE A 6 -18.81 -15.39 -9.83
N GLN A 7 -19.61 -14.91 -10.78
CA GLN A 7 -19.10 -14.23 -11.95
C GLN A 7 -18.79 -12.77 -11.63
N TYR A 8 -17.64 -12.30 -12.05
CA TYR A 8 -17.28 -10.89 -12.00
C TYR A 8 -18.28 -10.05 -12.80
N LEU A 9 -18.56 -8.83 -12.31
CA LEU A 9 -19.39 -7.91 -13.05
C LEU A 9 -18.69 -7.51 -14.35
N THR A 10 -19.34 -7.81 -15.47
CA THR A 10 -18.85 -7.42 -16.78
C THR A 10 -18.92 -5.91 -16.96
N LYS A 11 -18.04 -5.36 -17.79
CA LYS A 11 -18.00 -3.93 -18.06
C LYS A 11 -19.34 -3.46 -18.66
N PRO A 12 -20.05 -2.54 -17.99
CA PRO A 12 -21.29 -2.00 -18.53
C PRO A 12 -21.00 -1.10 -19.74
N LYS A 13 -21.92 -1.06 -20.70
CA LYS A 13 -21.82 -0.17 -21.86
C LYS A 13 -22.13 1.28 -21.43
N ILE A 14 -21.19 1.94 -20.78
CA ILE A 14 -21.31 3.35 -20.39
C ILE A 14 -20.80 4.21 -21.55
N LYS A 15 -21.70 5.01 -22.15
CA LYS A 15 -21.29 6.06 -23.09
C LYS A 15 -20.73 7.24 -22.28
N GLY A 16 -19.42 7.29 -22.08
CA GLY A 16 -18.76 8.29 -21.26
C GLY A 16 -19.21 9.73 -21.58
N GLU A 17 -19.31 10.09 -22.86
CA GLU A 17 -19.69 11.44 -23.31
C GLU A 17 -21.11 11.87 -22.93
N SER A 18 -22.03 10.94 -22.65
CA SER A 18 -23.43 11.20 -22.32
C SER A 18 -23.73 11.26 -20.82
N LEU A 19 -22.70 11.11 -19.97
CA LEU A 19 -22.90 11.12 -18.52
C LEU A 19 -23.32 12.52 -18.02
N PRO A 20 -24.43 12.64 -17.27
CA PRO A 20 -25.01 13.95 -16.92
C PRO A 20 -24.15 14.74 -15.91
N TYR A 21 -23.26 14.07 -15.22
CA TYR A 21 -22.40 14.66 -14.22
C TYR A 21 -21.02 15.10 -14.74
N LEU A 22 -20.75 15.04 -16.05
CA LEU A 22 -19.54 15.56 -16.63
C LEU A 22 -19.55 17.08 -16.74
N ASP A 23 -18.40 17.67 -16.49
CA ASP A 23 -18.21 19.12 -16.68
C ASP A 23 -17.89 19.41 -18.15
N LYS A 24 -18.93 19.75 -18.90
CA LYS A 24 -18.82 20.10 -20.32
C LYS A 24 -17.95 21.34 -20.57
N ASN A 25 -17.83 22.22 -19.58
CA ASN A 25 -17.05 23.47 -19.71
C ASN A 25 -15.54 23.21 -19.65
N LYS A 26 -15.11 22.12 -19.00
CA LYS A 26 -13.69 21.77 -18.94
C LYS A 26 -13.16 21.15 -20.24
N GLY A 27 -14.03 20.71 -21.15
CA GLY A 27 -13.66 20.10 -22.42
C GLY A 27 -12.88 18.78 -22.27
N ILE A 28 -12.50 18.18 -23.40
CA ILE A 28 -11.56 17.04 -23.42
C ILE A 28 -10.15 17.61 -23.43
N LYS A 29 -9.43 17.43 -22.34
CA LYS A 29 -8.03 17.83 -22.22
C LYS A 29 -7.09 16.73 -22.67
N ASP A 30 -5.87 17.11 -23.05
CA ASP A 30 -4.81 16.20 -23.44
C ASP A 30 -4.25 15.49 -22.20
N ILE A 31 -4.82 14.34 -21.85
CA ILE A 31 -4.37 13.52 -20.73
C ILE A 31 -3.46 12.40 -21.27
N TYR A 32 -2.30 12.27 -20.64
CA TYR A 32 -1.31 11.23 -20.92
C TYR A 32 -1.17 10.30 -19.73
N VAL A 33 -0.73 9.08 -19.97
CA VAL A 33 -0.48 8.06 -18.95
C VAL A 33 0.93 7.49 -19.10
N ASN A 34 1.57 7.08 -17.99
CA ASN A 34 2.90 6.45 -18.00
C ASN A 34 2.88 5.01 -18.55
N LEU A 35 2.26 4.85 -19.70
CA LEU A 35 2.19 3.62 -20.50
C LEU A 35 2.84 3.84 -21.84
N PHE A 36 3.49 2.79 -22.33
CA PHE A 36 4.26 2.80 -23.58
C PHE A 36 3.85 1.58 -24.38
N LYS A 37 3.26 1.79 -25.56
CA LYS A 37 2.74 0.70 -26.37
C LYS A 37 3.85 -0.23 -26.83
N ILE A 38 3.63 -1.53 -26.70
CA ILE A 38 4.56 -2.57 -27.15
C ILE A 38 4.16 -3.01 -28.57
N ILE A 39 5.11 -2.98 -29.46
CA ILE A 39 4.94 -3.38 -30.87
C ILE A 39 5.89 -4.50 -31.19
N ILE A 40 5.38 -5.59 -31.76
CA ILE A 40 6.16 -6.70 -32.32
C ILE A 40 6.30 -6.43 -33.83
N LYS A 41 7.48 -5.97 -34.25
CA LYS A 41 7.76 -5.61 -35.65
C LYS A 41 7.97 -6.81 -36.56
N LYS A 42 8.40 -7.95 -36.01
CA LYS A 42 8.63 -9.18 -36.75
C LYS A 42 8.15 -10.38 -35.97
N PRO A 43 7.64 -11.43 -36.64
CA PRO A 43 7.25 -12.65 -35.92
C PRO A 43 8.42 -13.28 -35.18
N LEU A 44 8.17 -13.85 -34.02
CA LEU A 44 9.11 -14.57 -33.18
C LEU A 44 8.71 -16.03 -33.12
N THR A 45 9.67 -16.94 -33.31
CA THR A 45 9.42 -18.37 -33.17
C THR A 45 9.80 -18.85 -31.78
N LEU A 46 8.85 -19.48 -31.08
CA LEU A 46 9.03 -20.19 -29.82
C LEU A 46 8.99 -21.68 -30.04
N PHE A 47 10.04 -22.36 -29.61
CA PHE A 47 10.13 -23.81 -29.61
C PHE A 47 9.71 -24.34 -28.23
N GLN A 48 8.98 -25.47 -28.23
CA GLN A 48 8.43 -26.09 -27.06
C GLN A 48 9.20 -27.38 -26.74
N TYR A 49 9.68 -27.49 -25.51
CA TYR A 49 10.51 -28.60 -25.05
C TYR A 49 9.87 -29.23 -23.81
N PRO A 50 9.31 -30.43 -23.93
CA PRO A 50 8.91 -31.17 -22.72
C PRO A 50 10.14 -31.43 -21.87
N TYR A 51 9.98 -31.40 -20.57
CA TYR A 51 11.05 -31.72 -19.63
C TYR A 51 10.55 -32.60 -18.48
N SER A 52 11.48 -33.35 -17.92
CA SER A 52 11.27 -34.14 -16.71
C SER A 52 12.31 -33.78 -15.65
N VAL A 53 11.95 -33.98 -14.40
CA VAL A 53 12.82 -33.73 -13.24
C VAL A 53 12.92 -35.03 -12.44
N SER A 54 14.14 -35.42 -12.08
CA SER A 54 14.42 -36.57 -11.24
C SER A 54 15.32 -36.16 -10.07
N PRO A 55 14.99 -36.49 -8.81
CA PRO A 55 13.78 -37.18 -8.39
C PRO A 55 12.49 -36.41 -8.70
N GLU A 56 11.38 -37.14 -8.82
CA GLU A 56 10.08 -36.57 -9.16
C GLU A 56 9.62 -35.62 -8.06
N ILE A 57 9.01 -34.52 -8.48
CA ILE A 57 8.49 -33.48 -7.59
C ILE A 57 6.98 -33.61 -7.57
N GLU A 58 6.38 -33.69 -6.39
CA GLU A 58 4.93 -33.71 -6.24
C GLU A 58 4.23 -32.62 -7.08
N SER A 59 3.14 -32.99 -7.75
CA SER A 59 2.46 -32.21 -8.80
C SER A 59 1.91 -30.84 -8.36
N GLY A 60 2.14 -30.40 -7.12
CA GLY A 60 1.72 -29.11 -6.57
C GLY A 60 2.86 -28.18 -6.14
N ASP A 61 4.11 -28.64 -6.06
CA ASP A 61 5.19 -27.79 -5.54
C ASP A 61 5.87 -26.95 -6.61
N LEU A 62 5.12 -25.96 -7.08
CA LEU A 62 5.62 -24.89 -7.97
C LEU A 62 6.85 -24.16 -7.39
N ARG A 63 7.07 -24.23 -6.06
CA ARG A 63 8.21 -23.56 -5.41
C ARG A 63 9.51 -24.33 -5.66
N ILE A 64 9.50 -25.63 -5.53
CA ILE A 64 10.67 -26.48 -5.82
C ILE A 64 10.99 -26.42 -7.30
N ARG A 65 10.00 -26.58 -8.20
CA ARG A 65 10.18 -26.44 -9.65
C ARG A 65 10.79 -25.09 -10.02
N SER A 66 10.25 -23.98 -9.51
CA SER A 66 10.80 -22.63 -9.76
C SER A 66 12.24 -22.49 -9.25
N LYS A 67 12.58 -23.09 -8.11
CA LYS A 67 13.94 -23.08 -7.56
C LYS A 67 14.90 -23.90 -8.41
N ILE A 68 14.51 -25.10 -8.84
CA ILE A 68 15.32 -25.97 -9.70
C ILE A 68 15.70 -25.22 -10.98
N PHE A 69 14.72 -24.66 -11.70
CA PHE A 69 15.00 -23.87 -12.89
C PHE A 69 15.83 -22.62 -12.60
N LYS A 70 15.64 -22.00 -11.45
CA LYS A 70 16.43 -20.87 -11.00
C LYS A 70 17.91 -21.24 -10.78
N TYR A 71 18.18 -22.42 -10.24
CA TYR A 71 19.54 -22.89 -9.97
C TYR A 71 20.17 -23.61 -11.19
N CYS A 72 19.37 -24.31 -12.01
CA CYS A 72 19.85 -24.94 -13.24
C CYS A 72 20.10 -23.98 -14.40
N GLY A 73 19.74 -22.75 -14.29
CA GLY A 73 20.06 -21.80 -15.35
C GLY A 73 19.15 -20.62 -15.55
N VAL A 74 18.07 -20.48 -14.78
CA VAL A 74 17.17 -19.34 -14.91
C VAL A 74 17.38 -18.27 -13.82
N GLY A 75 18.19 -18.52 -12.78
CA GLY A 75 18.27 -17.67 -11.58
C GLY A 75 19.61 -17.09 -11.17
N GLU A 76 20.73 -17.77 -11.32
CA GLU A 76 22.06 -17.28 -10.95
C GLU A 76 22.98 -17.12 -12.16
N LYS A 77 23.86 -16.09 -12.10
CA LYS A 77 24.68 -15.67 -13.23
C LYS A 77 25.50 -16.80 -13.88
N LYS A 78 25.94 -17.82 -13.12
CA LYS A 78 26.79 -18.93 -13.63
C LYS A 78 25.99 -20.00 -14.39
N ASN A 79 24.77 -20.33 -13.95
CA ASN A 79 23.97 -21.44 -14.52
C ASN A 79 22.94 -20.98 -15.56
N ARG A 80 22.47 -19.76 -15.45
CA ARG A 80 21.59 -19.10 -16.43
C ARG A 80 22.21 -19.10 -17.84
N LYS A 81 23.52 -19.08 -17.90
CA LYS A 81 24.29 -19.12 -19.13
C LYS A 81 24.15 -20.47 -19.86
N LYS A 82 24.11 -21.61 -19.17
CA LYS A 82 24.02 -22.94 -19.79
C LYS A 82 22.71 -23.16 -20.55
N LEU A 83 21.55 -22.88 -19.95
CA LEU A 83 20.29 -23.03 -20.66
C LEU A 83 20.13 -22.03 -21.81
N ARG A 84 20.50 -20.77 -21.61
CA ARG A 84 20.43 -19.73 -22.66
C ARG A 84 21.37 -19.97 -23.83
N ASP A 85 22.50 -20.57 -23.60
CA ASP A 85 23.43 -20.92 -24.68
C ASP A 85 22.79 -21.91 -25.66
N PHE A 86 21.96 -22.84 -25.16
CA PHE A 86 21.27 -23.84 -26.00
C PHE A 86 19.91 -23.32 -26.52
N TYR A 87 19.06 -22.82 -25.66
CA TYR A 87 17.65 -22.51 -25.96
C TYR A 87 17.38 -21.03 -26.28
N GLY A 88 18.38 -20.18 -26.18
CA GLY A 88 18.21 -18.72 -26.26
C GLY A 88 17.48 -18.18 -25.02
N GLU A 89 16.78 -17.05 -25.13
CA GLU A 89 15.89 -16.63 -24.05
C GLU A 89 14.79 -17.67 -23.90
N CYS A 90 14.62 -18.11 -22.65
CA CYS A 90 13.72 -19.22 -22.35
C CYS A 90 13.01 -19.04 -21.00
N PHE A 91 11.86 -19.67 -20.87
CA PHE A 91 11.07 -19.72 -19.63
C PHE A 91 10.29 -21.03 -19.55
N VAL A 92 9.77 -21.31 -18.36
CA VAL A 92 9.00 -22.53 -18.08
C VAL A 92 7.57 -22.17 -17.77
N ASN A 93 6.63 -22.90 -18.37
CA ASN A 93 5.23 -22.88 -18.03
C ASN A 93 4.68 -24.30 -18.00
N GLY A 94 4.21 -24.77 -16.82
CA GLY A 94 3.87 -26.18 -16.59
C GLY A 94 5.09 -27.08 -16.79
N ASP A 95 4.92 -28.12 -17.57
CA ASP A 95 5.94 -29.13 -17.88
C ASP A 95 6.66 -28.88 -19.22
N ILE A 96 6.56 -27.65 -19.73
CA ILE A 96 7.14 -27.25 -20.99
C ILE A 96 8.13 -26.08 -20.79
N LEU A 97 9.34 -26.26 -21.32
CA LEU A 97 10.30 -25.17 -21.51
C LEU A 97 10.06 -24.54 -22.88
N TYR A 98 9.96 -23.23 -22.91
CA TYR A 98 9.86 -22.43 -24.14
C TYR A 98 11.18 -21.72 -24.39
N GLY A 99 11.71 -21.80 -25.59
CA GLY A 99 12.99 -21.16 -25.98
C GLY A 99 12.96 -20.63 -27.41
N MET A 100 13.90 -19.73 -27.72
CA MET A 100 14.00 -19.08 -29.04
C MET A 100 14.90 -19.80 -30.03
N LYS A 101 15.69 -20.78 -29.61
CA LYS A 101 16.59 -21.55 -30.50
C LYS A 101 16.09 -22.96 -30.60
N GLU A 102 16.19 -23.54 -31.80
CA GLU A 102 15.86 -24.94 -32.02
C GLU A 102 16.97 -25.86 -31.49
N VAL A 103 16.57 -26.82 -30.67
CA VAL A 103 17.44 -27.88 -30.12
C VAL A 103 16.87 -29.24 -30.52
N LYS A 104 17.60 -30.02 -31.29
CA LYS A 104 17.15 -31.29 -31.84
C LYS A 104 17.48 -32.50 -30.96
N GLU A 105 18.32 -32.32 -29.97
CA GLU A 105 18.78 -33.39 -29.06
C GLU A 105 18.35 -33.13 -27.63
N ALA A 106 18.12 -34.20 -26.87
CA ALA A 106 17.87 -34.11 -25.45
C ALA A 106 19.10 -33.55 -24.71
N LYS A 107 18.86 -32.71 -23.72
CA LYS A 107 19.91 -32.13 -22.88
C LYS A 107 19.58 -32.30 -21.39
N THR A 108 20.55 -32.79 -20.63
CA THR A 108 20.39 -33.01 -19.19
C THR A 108 21.23 -32.01 -18.41
N PHE A 109 20.61 -31.39 -17.43
CA PHE A 109 21.22 -30.41 -16.52
C PHE A 109 21.08 -30.90 -15.09
N LYS A 110 22.16 -30.80 -14.33
CA LYS A 110 22.20 -31.14 -12.90
C LYS A 110 22.08 -29.89 -12.06
N CYS A 111 21.30 -29.98 -10.98
CA CYS A 111 21.09 -28.92 -10.02
C CYS A 111 21.11 -29.46 -8.61
N GLN A 112 21.94 -28.94 -7.76
CA GLN A 112 21.99 -29.27 -6.36
C GLN A 112 21.19 -28.21 -5.58
N LEU A 113 20.12 -28.65 -4.91
CA LEU A 113 19.33 -27.78 -4.05
C LEU A 113 19.63 -28.10 -2.58
N TYR A 114 20.19 -27.12 -1.89
CA TYR A 114 20.42 -27.16 -0.45
C TYR A 114 19.18 -26.65 0.30
N LEU A 115 18.11 -27.43 0.33
CA LEU A 115 16.89 -26.98 1.00
C LEU A 115 16.48 -27.86 2.17
N ASP A 116 16.68 -29.18 2.07
CA ASP A 116 16.29 -30.16 3.10
C ASP A 116 17.13 -31.43 2.99
N GLY A 117 18.45 -31.26 2.93
CA GLY A 117 19.40 -32.28 2.55
C GLY A 117 19.95 -32.03 1.14
N ASP A 118 21.14 -32.56 0.88
CA ASP A 118 21.80 -32.40 -0.42
C ASP A 118 21.11 -33.23 -1.51
N VAL A 119 20.00 -32.74 -2.04
CA VAL A 119 19.29 -33.41 -3.15
C VAL A 119 19.80 -32.89 -4.48
N GLU A 120 20.44 -33.76 -5.29
CA GLU A 120 20.78 -33.50 -6.67
C GLU A 120 19.56 -33.74 -7.57
N TYR A 121 19.04 -32.70 -8.18
CA TYR A 121 18.00 -32.84 -9.20
C TYR A 121 18.62 -32.86 -10.60
N LYS A 122 18.12 -33.77 -11.46
CA LYS A 122 18.44 -33.83 -12.91
C LYS A 122 17.22 -33.32 -13.66
N ILE A 123 17.43 -32.31 -14.51
CA ILE A 123 16.42 -31.88 -15.47
C ILE A 123 16.81 -32.44 -16.82
N THR A 124 15.97 -33.23 -17.40
CA THR A 124 16.13 -33.71 -18.77
C THR A 124 15.13 -33.00 -19.65
N ILE A 125 15.65 -32.19 -20.56
CA ILE A 125 14.85 -31.46 -21.54
C ILE A 125 14.88 -32.26 -22.83
N GLN A 126 13.72 -32.68 -23.30
CA GLN A 126 13.54 -33.47 -24.50
C GLN A 126 13.81 -32.65 -25.77
N PRO A 127 14.01 -33.24 -26.92
CA PRO A 127 14.05 -32.54 -28.19
C PRO A 127 12.79 -31.71 -28.41
N LYS A 128 12.86 -30.78 -29.34
CA LYS A 128 11.72 -29.94 -29.72
C LYS A 128 10.49 -30.84 -30.06
N ALA A 129 9.40 -30.61 -29.33
CA ALA A 129 8.12 -31.26 -29.60
C ALA A 129 7.28 -30.48 -30.62
N ASN A 130 7.31 -29.14 -30.50
CA ASN A 130 6.50 -28.26 -31.33
C ASN A 130 7.16 -26.88 -31.46
N SER A 131 6.63 -26.05 -32.38
CA SER A 131 7.02 -24.65 -32.48
C SER A 131 5.79 -23.78 -32.75
N ARG A 132 5.84 -22.56 -32.28
CA ARG A 132 4.79 -21.56 -32.45
C ARG A 132 5.40 -20.24 -32.86
N THR A 133 4.84 -19.63 -33.90
CA THR A 133 5.19 -18.26 -34.29
C THR A 133 4.30 -17.27 -33.57
N ILE A 134 4.90 -16.29 -32.94
CA ILE A 134 4.24 -15.22 -32.18
C ILE A 134 4.29 -13.93 -32.99
N ASN A 135 3.18 -13.27 -33.13
CA ASN A 135 3.01 -11.99 -33.79
C ASN A 135 2.22 -10.98 -32.91
N GLN A 136 1.96 -9.78 -33.44
CA GLN A 136 1.22 -8.74 -32.70
C GLN A 136 -0.18 -9.20 -32.26
N ASN A 137 -0.89 -9.99 -33.09
CA ASN A 137 -2.24 -10.47 -32.77
C ASN A 137 -2.22 -11.49 -31.62
N ASP A 138 -1.16 -12.29 -31.52
CA ASP A 138 -0.99 -13.23 -30.41
C ASP A 138 -0.73 -12.51 -29.09
N LEU A 139 -0.05 -11.37 -29.13
CA LEU A 139 0.17 -10.53 -27.95
C LEU A 139 -1.16 -10.06 -27.33
N GLU A 140 -2.21 -9.90 -28.13
CA GLU A 140 -3.51 -9.48 -27.64
C GLU A 140 -4.33 -10.60 -26.99
N LYS A 141 -4.12 -11.85 -27.38
CA LYS A 141 -4.99 -12.98 -27.03
C LYS A 141 -4.37 -13.99 -26.07
N ASP A 142 -3.05 -14.07 -26.04
CA ASP A 142 -2.36 -15.17 -25.38
C ASP A 142 -1.51 -14.73 -24.19
N SER A 143 -1.79 -15.28 -23.01
CA SER A 143 -1.08 -14.97 -21.77
C SER A 143 0.40 -15.41 -21.79
N LEU A 144 0.71 -16.49 -22.48
CA LEU A 144 2.06 -17.04 -22.63
C LEU A 144 2.92 -16.11 -23.46
N THR A 145 2.37 -15.59 -24.56
CA THR A 145 3.02 -14.55 -25.36
C THR A 145 3.35 -13.32 -24.54
N LYS A 146 2.41 -12.84 -23.72
CA LYS A 146 2.60 -11.68 -22.84
C LYS A 146 3.76 -11.90 -21.85
N GLN A 147 3.77 -13.05 -21.19
CA GLN A 147 4.85 -13.42 -20.27
C GLN A 147 6.22 -13.45 -20.98
N PHE A 148 6.24 -13.99 -22.18
CA PHE A 148 7.49 -14.07 -22.94
C PHE A 148 8.01 -12.71 -23.36
N ILE A 149 7.14 -11.83 -23.88
CA ILE A 149 7.52 -10.46 -24.26
C ILE A 149 8.06 -9.68 -23.04
N GLU A 150 7.45 -9.84 -21.86
CA GLU A 150 7.98 -9.25 -20.63
C GLU A 150 9.40 -9.72 -20.31
N ILE A 151 9.67 -11.00 -20.46
CA ILE A 151 11.02 -11.57 -20.28
C ILE A 151 12.02 -10.98 -21.27
N LEU A 152 11.65 -10.83 -22.54
CA LEU A 152 12.51 -10.23 -23.55
C LEU A 152 12.81 -8.75 -23.25
N ILE A 153 11.83 -7.97 -22.87
CA ILE A 153 12.02 -6.56 -22.46
C ILE A 153 12.97 -6.48 -21.26
N GLN A 154 12.78 -7.33 -20.25
CA GLN A 154 13.69 -7.39 -19.11
C GLN A 154 15.12 -7.80 -19.51
N ASP A 155 15.28 -8.68 -20.50
CA ASP A 155 16.60 -9.06 -21.00
C ASP A 155 17.29 -7.92 -21.76
N ILE A 156 16.53 -7.15 -22.55
CA ILE A 156 17.03 -5.93 -23.18
C ILE A 156 17.55 -4.95 -22.13
N LEU A 157 16.76 -4.68 -21.09
CA LEU A 157 17.15 -3.77 -20.00
C LEU A 157 18.38 -4.26 -19.21
N ARG A 158 18.49 -5.56 -18.98
CA ARG A 158 19.65 -6.15 -18.30
C ARG A 158 20.94 -6.11 -19.11
N ALA A 159 20.85 -5.94 -20.41
CA ALA A 159 22.01 -5.74 -21.27
C ALA A 159 22.65 -4.38 -21.06
N ASN A 160 21.93 -3.42 -20.50
CA ASN A 160 22.46 -2.07 -20.26
C ASN A 160 23.47 -2.07 -19.10
N PRO A 161 24.73 -1.63 -19.32
CA PRO A 161 25.77 -1.62 -18.30
C PRO A 161 25.51 -0.63 -17.17
N HIS A 162 24.70 0.40 -17.39
CA HIS A 162 24.37 1.43 -16.40
C HIS A 162 23.28 0.99 -15.42
N LEU A 163 22.59 -0.13 -15.70
CA LEU A 163 21.54 -0.65 -14.86
C LEU A 163 22.03 -1.81 -13.97
N GLU A 164 21.60 -1.83 -12.74
CA GLU A 164 21.69 -2.96 -11.84
C GLU A 164 20.30 -3.47 -11.48
N PHE A 165 20.10 -4.77 -11.59
CA PHE A 165 18.80 -5.39 -11.36
C PHE A 165 18.69 -6.00 -9.98
N TYR A 166 17.64 -5.64 -9.23
CA TYR A 166 17.30 -6.16 -7.90
C TYR A 166 15.83 -6.56 -7.85
N LYS A 167 15.49 -7.85 -7.95
CA LYS A 167 14.11 -8.36 -7.76
C LYS A 167 13.02 -7.47 -8.42
N GLY A 168 13.12 -7.22 -9.72
CA GLY A 168 12.16 -6.41 -10.48
C GLY A 168 12.43 -4.89 -10.46
N LEU A 169 13.43 -4.43 -9.71
CA LEU A 169 13.87 -3.05 -9.69
C LEU A 169 15.15 -2.86 -10.52
N PHE A 170 15.14 -1.96 -11.47
CA PHE A 170 16.31 -1.48 -12.19
C PHE A 170 16.85 -0.22 -11.52
N VAL A 171 18.09 -0.26 -11.07
CA VAL A 171 18.74 0.84 -10.35
C VAL A 171 19.85 1.42 -11.21
N LEU A 172 19.92 2.74 -11.33
CA LEU A 172 21.01 3.44 -12.02
C LEU A 172 22.25 3.46 -11.13
N LYS A 173 23.30 2.71 -11.53
CA LYS A 173 24.54 2.53 -10.73
C LYS A 173 25.23 3.85 -10.38
N ASN A 174 25.29 4.77 -11.34
CA ASN A 174 26.08 6.01 -11.23
C ASN A 174 25.29 7.19 -10.65
N GLN A 175 24.04 6.97 -10.20
CA GLN A 175 23.19 8.02 -9.63
C GLN A 175 22.92 7.82 -8.14
N LYS A 176 23.74 7.03 -7.45
CA LYS A 176 23.72 6.92 -5.99
C LYS A 176 23.97 8.30 -5.36
N LYS A 177 23.15 8.66 -4.38
CA LYS A 177 23.32 9.86 -3.56
C LYS A 177 23.28 9.49 -2.10
N GLU A 178 24.16 10.07 -1.31
CA GLU A 178 24.10 10.00 0.14
C GLU A 178 23.31 11.20 0.65
N ILE A 179 22.39 10.95 1.58
CA ILE A 179 21.57 11.97 2.23
C ILE A 179 21.81 11.86 3.74
N GLU A 180 22.38 12.92 4.29
CA GLU A 180 22.73 13.00 5.69
C GLU A 180 21.58 13.58 6.53
N GLY A 181 21.31 12.97 7.66
CA GLY A 181 20.43 13.41 8.72
C GLY A 181 21.15 13.44 10.07
N LYS A 182 20.49 13.97 11.10
CA LYS A 182 21.05 14.07 12.45
C LYS A 182 21.30 12.71 13.11
N SER A 183 20.49 11.72 12.76
CA SER A 183 20.51 10.38 13.36
C SER A 183 21.02 9.31 12.37
N GLY A 184 21.91 9.69 11.46
CA GLY A 184 22.51 8.79 10.49
C GLY A 184 22.31 9.26 9.04
N SER A 185 22.87 8.52 8.11
CA SER A 185 22.76 8.81 6.68
C SER A 185 22.18 7.62 5.91
N VAL A 186 21.66 7.91 4.71
CA VAL A 186 21.14 6.89 3.81
C VAL A 186 21.69 7.03 2.41
N ASN A 187 21.91 5.92 1.78
CA ASN A 187 22.17 5.84 0.36
C ASN A 187 20.86 5.78 -0.41
N PHE A 188 20.59 6.81 -1.17
CA PHE A 188 19.44 6.92 -2.08
C PHE A 188 19.87 6.44 -3.48
N TYR A 189 19.09 5.51 -4.03
CA TYR A 189 19.29 4.97 -5.38
C TYR A 189 18.03 5.23 -6.18
N PRO A 190 18.07 6.09 -7.20
CA PRO A 190 16.95 6.20 -8.14
C PRO A 190 16.83 4.91 -8.95
N GLY A 191 15.61 4.48 -9.18
CA GLY A 191 15.37 3.25 -9.89
C GLY A 191 14.01 3.22 -10.58
N TYR A 192 13.77 2.13 -11.33
CA TYR A 192 12.58 1.93 -12.13
C TYR A 192 12.09 0.50 -12.01
N THR A 193 10.78 0.33 -11.99
CA THR A 193 10.13 -0.96 -12.18
C THR A 193 9.36 -0.93 -13.48
N THR A 194 9.39 -2.04 -14.19
CA THR A 194 8.59 -2.24 -15.39
C THR A 194 7.55 -3.33 -15.12
N SER A 195 6.38 -3.19 -15.70
CA SER A 195 5.36 -4.23 -15.71
C SER A 195 4.60 -4.23 -17.03
N PHE A 196 4.24 -5.42 -17.49
CA PHE A 196 3.36 -5.58 -18.62
C PHE A 196 1.92 -5.29 -18.19
N MET A 197 1.23 -4.46 -18.97
CA MET A 197 -0.15 -4.06 -18.70
C MET A 197 -1.02 -4.37 -19.91
N GLU A 198 -2.05 -5.16 -19.67
CA GLU A 198 -3.12 -5.42 -20.62
C GLU A 198 -4.30 -4.51 -20.29
N THR A 199 -4.69 -3.70 -21.24
CA THR A 199 -5.78 -2.75 -21.09
C THR A 199 -6.72 -2.82 -22.28
N GLU A 200 -7.83 -2.10 -22.22
CA GLU A 200 -8.76 -1.97 -23.35
C GLU A 200 -8.09 -1.36 -24.59
N GLY A 201 -7.15 -0.40 -24.39
CA GLY A 201 -6.40 0.25 -25.48
C GLY A 201 -5.28 -0.58 -26.07
N GLY A 202 -4.94 -1.73 -25.49
CA GLY A 202 -3.89 -2.62 -25.99
C GLY A 202 -2.94 -3.13 -24.91
N ASN A 203 -1.74 -3.49 -25.35
CA ASN A 203 -0.68 -4.02 -24.49
C ASN A 203 0.44 -3.00 -24.35
N TYR A 204 0.79 -2.72 -23.10
CA TYR A 204 1.70 -1.64 -22.74
C TYR A 204 2.78 -2.09 -21.77
N LEU A 205 3.92 -1.44 -21.87
CA LEU A 205 4.92 -1.40 -20.81
C LEU A 205 4.59 -0.24 -19.87
N ASN A 206 4.29 -0.53 -18.63
CA ASN A 206 4.22 0.47 -17.57
C ASN A 206 5.61 0.69 -16.97
N VAL A 207 6.05 1.94 -16.91
CA VAL A 207 7.32 2.31 -16.29
C VAL A 207 7.04 3.19 -15.08
N THR A 208 7.49 2.71 -13.92
CA THR A 208 7.28 3.42 -12.64
C THR A 208 8.61 3.70 -11.96
N LEU A 209 8.83 4.97 -11.60
CA LEU A 209 9.99 5.34 -10.79
C LEU A 209 9.80 4.79 -9.37
N LYS A 210 10.80 4.06 -8.90
CA LYS A 210 10.83 3.47 -7.57
C LYS A 210 12.23 3.57 -6.99
N ASN A 211 12.35 4.33 -5.92
CA ASN A 211 13.64 4.56 -5.29
C ASN A 211 13.97 3.47 -4.30
N LYS A 212 15.26 3.18 -4.13
CA LYS A 212 15.78 2.29 -3.09
C LYS A 212 16.56 3.13 -2.09
N ILE A 213 16.25 2.96 -0.83
CA ILE A 213 16.89 3.65 0.29
C ILE A 213 17.53 2.58 1.17
N LEU A 214 18.81 2.75 1.50
CA LEU A 214 19.57 1.87 2.38
C LEU A 214 20.30 2.71 3.41
N SER A 215 20.19 2.36 4.67
CA SER A 215 21.02 2.96 5.72
C SER A 215 22.50 2.73 5.39
N THR A 216 23.33 3.72 5.65
CA THR A 216 24.80 3.56 5.58
C THR A 216 25.32 2.82 6.79
N GLN A 217 24.65 2.95 7.93
CA GLN A 217 24.99 2.27 9.18
C GLN A 217 24.58 0.80 9.12
N THR A 218 25.41 -0.06 9.72
CA THR A 218 25.05 -1.45 9.96
C THR A 218 24.04 -1.56 11.09
N VAL A 219 23.41 -2.72 11.22
CA VAL A 219 22.53 -2.99 12.38
C VAL A 219 23.36 -3.00 13.67
N LEU A 220 24.64 -3.37 13.61
CA LEU A 220 25.53 -3.33 14.77
C LEU A 220 25.74 -1.88 15.24
N ASP A 221 26.02 -0.94 14.32
CA ASP A 221 26.17 0.48 14.67
C ASP A 221 24.91 1.00 15.36
N PHE A 222 23.72 0.64 14.84
CA PHE A 222 22.46 1.00 15.48
C PHE A 222 22.31 0.42 16.89
N LEU A 223 22.73 -0.84 17.10
CA LEU A 223 22.69 -1.49 18.41
C LEU A 223 23.64 -0.80 19.40
N GLU A 224 24.85 -0.41 18.96
CA GLU A 224 25.83 0.30 19.76
C GLU A 224 25.35 1.70 20.15
N ASP A 225 24.80 2.46 19.22
CA ASP A 225 24.20 3.78 19.46
C ASP A 225 23.06 3.71 20.50
N ASN A 226 22.31 2.60 20.53
CA ASN A 226 21.25 2.37 21.52
C ASN A 226 21.76 1.61 22.77
N LYS A 227 23.07 1.51 22.99
CA LYS A 227 23.71 0.93 24.18
C LYS A 227 23.18 -0.49 24.50
N TYR A 228 23.20 -1.38 23.52
CA TYR A 228 22.66 -2.75 23.64
C TYR A 228 23.33 -3.59 24.74
N LYS A 229 24.52 -3.24 25.21
CA LYS A 229 25.21 -3.94 26.31
C LYS A 229 24.50 -3.78 27.65
N ASP A 230 23.71 -2.73 27.82
CA ASP A 230 22.84 -2.56 29.00
C ASP A 230 21.50 -3.28 28.77
N LYS A 231 21.24 -4.29 29.57
CA LYS A 231 20.01 -5.11 29.52
C LYS A 231 18.72 -4.30 29.60
N LYS A 232 18.74 -3.14 30.28
CA LYS A 232 17.59 -2.24 30.39
C LYS A 232 17.12 -1.72 29.03
N ASN A 233 18.01 -1.67 28.04
CA ASN A 233 17.69 -1.15 26.71
C ASN A 233 17.15 -2.24 25.76
N HIS A 234 17.24 -3.52 26.10
CA HIS A 234 16.91 -4.62 25.19
C HIS A 234 15.47 -4.55 24.69
N GLU A 235 14.51 -4.30 25.57
CA GLU A 235 13.11 -4.22 25.19
C GLU A 235 12.84 -3.00 24.29
N ALA A 236 13.44 -1.87 24.58
CA ALA A 236 13.33 -0.67 23.74
C ALA A 236 13.94 -0.89 22.35
N ILE A 237 15.09 -1.58 22.27
CA ILE A 237 15.74 -1.95 21.02
C ILE A 237 14.86 -2.93 20.21
N ARG A 238 14.30 -3.96 20.87
CA ARG A 238 13.35 -4.89 20.21
C ARG A 238 12.17 -4.15 19.62
N LYS A 239 11.53 -3.25 20.36
CA LYS A 239 10.42 -2.42 19.87
C LYS A 239 10.79 -1.59 18.63
N LYS A 240 12.04 -1.12 18.54
CA LYS A 240 12.54 -0.34 17.41
C LYS A 240 12.90 -1.17 16.19
N LEU A 241 13.47 -2.36 16.37
CA LEU A 241 14.06 -3.15 15.28
C LEU A 241 13.16 -4.29 14.76
N ILE A 242 12.38 -4.94 15.61
CA ILE A 242 11.51 -6.04 15.19
C ILE A 242 10.50 -5.56 14.15
N GLY A 243 10.38 -6.31 13.05
CA GLY A 243 9.53 -5.96 11.91
C GLY A 243 10.23 -5.11 10.84
N ASN A 244 11.41 -4.53 11.12
CA ASN A 244 12.18 -3.80 10.13
C ASN A 244 12.90 -4.72 9.16
N SER A 245 13.00 -4.27 7.91
CA SER A 245 13.75 -5.00 6.88
C SER A 245 15.23 -4.63 6.92
N PHE A 246 16.09 -5.63 6.73
CA PHE A 246 17.53 -5.41 6.55
C PHE A 246 18.06 -6.10 5.30
N LYS A 247 19.14 -5.57 4.75
CA LYS A 247 19.89 -6.13 3.63
C LYS A 247 21.19 -6.72 4.12
N VAL A 248 21.50 -7.94 3.73
CA VAL A 248 22.83 -8.52 3.98
C VAL A 248 23.85 -8.02 2.95
N ASN A 249 25.07 -7.71 3.41
CA ASN A 249 26.10 -7.09 2.56
C ASN A 249 26.78 -8.07 1.63
N TYR A 250 26.82 -9.35 1.97
CA TYR A 250 27.46 -10.44 1.20
C TYR A 250 26.54 -11.08 0.16
N ALA A 251 25.23 -10.73 0.17
CA ALA A 251 24.26 -11.23 -0.81
C ALA A 251 23.21 -10.17 -1.17
N LYS A 252 22.58 -10.31 -2.35
CA LYS A 252 21.50 -9.41 -2.78
C LYS A 252 20.12 -9.82 -2.19
N LYS A 253 20.10 -10.11 -0.88
CA LYS A 253 18.88 -10.58 -0.19
C LYS A 253 18.52 -9.61 0.93
N ASN A 254 17.20 -9.42 1.11
CA ASN A 254 16.63 -8.70 2.24
C ASN A 254 15.85 -9.68 3.10
N TYR A 255 15.89 -9.41 4.40
CA TYR A 255 15.17 -10.17 5.41
C TYR A 255 14.45 -9.20 6.34
N ILE A 256 13.61 -9.71 7.23
CA ILE A 256 12.93 -8.93 8.26
C ILE A 256 13.38 -9.48 9.60
N ILE A 257 13.62 -8.61 10.54
CA ILE A 257 14.00 -8.96 11.90
C ILE A 257 12.74 -9.45 12.62
N ASP A 258 12.71 -10.72 12.98
CA ASP A 258 11.62 -11.30 13.78
C ASP A 258 11.97 -11.30 15.27
N ASP A 259 13.27 -11.39 15.64
CA ASP A 259 13.76 -11.26 17.00
C ASP A 259 15.26 -10.91 17.04
N ILE A 260 15.77 -10.62 18.26
CA ILE A 260 17.19 -10.34 18.55
C ILE A 260 17.61 -11.16 19.76
N LEU A 261 18.66 -11.97 19.61
CA LEU A 261 19.29 -12.73 20.70
C LEU A 261 20.47 -11.94 21.25
N PHE A 262 20.29 -11.32 22.40
CA PHE A 262 21.33 -10.54 23.07
C PHE A 262 22.29 -11.42 23.90
N ASP A 263 21.89 -12.65 24.18
CA ASP A 263 22.61 -13.66 24.97
C ASP A 263 23.41 -14.66 24.12
N ARG A 264 23.36 -14.53 22.80
CA ARG A 264 24.06 -15.36 21.83
C ARG A 264 24.96 -14.55 20.93
N SER A 265 26.09 -15.12 20.53
CA SER A 265 27.11 -14.46 19.71
C SER A 265 27.52 -15.28 18.49
N PRO A 266 28.15 -14.68 17.46
CA PRO A 266 28.61 -15.42 16.27
C PRO A 266 29.63 -16.54 16.56
N LYS A 267 30.36 -16.49 17.66
CA LYS A 267 31.30 -17.52 18.05
C LYS A 267 30.64 -18.69 18.78
N GLU A 268 29.47 -18.47 19.39
CA GLU A 268 28.76 -19.46 20.22
C GLU A 268 27.60 -20.11 19.48
N GLN A 269 27.02 -19.42 18.48
CA GLN A 269 25.89 -19.98 17.73
C GLN A 269 26.35 -20.93 16.66
N ASP A 270 26.00 -22.19 16.84
CA ASP A 270 26.23 -23.28 15.89
C ASP A 270 24.95 -23.65 15.15
N PHE A 271 25.15 -24.30 14.03
CA PHE A 271 24.10 -24.92 13.24
C PHE A 271 24.70 -25.98 12.30
N THR A 272 23.86 -26.83 11.77
CA THR A 272 24.29 -27.89 10.84
C THR A 272 24.46 -27.32 9.44
N TYR A 273 25.66 -27.42 8.88
CA TYR A 273 25.97 -27.06 7.50
C TYR A 273 26.79 -28.16 6.84
N GLU A 274 26.33 -28.67 5.68
CA GLU A 274 26.97 -29.79 4.98
C GLU A 274 27.22 -31.01 5.91
N ASN A 275 26.20 -31.40 6.71
CA ASN A 275 26.26 -32.47 7.71
C ASN A 275 27.32 -32.30 8.80
N LYS A 276 27.81 -31.10 9.05
CA LYS A 276 28.77 -30.78 10.10
C LYS A 276 28.24 -29.65 10.95
N THR A 277 28.41 -29.74 12.25
CA THR A 277 28.16 -28.61 13.16
C THR A 277 29.26 -27.58 12.99
N VAL A 278 28.87 -26.35 12.65
CA VAL A 278 29.79 -25.22 12.45
C VAL A 278 29.27 -23.99 13.16
N THR A 279 30.19 -23.15 13.64
CA THR A 279 29.80 -21.82 14.18
C THR A 279 29.45 -20.85 13.06
N LEU A 280 28.69 -19.78 13.36
CA LEU A 280 28.45 -18.70 12.39
C LEU A 280 29.77 -18.08 11.92
N LYS A 281 30.74 -17.90 12.81
CA LYS A 281 32.08 -17.40 12.49
C LYS A 281 32.73 -18.23 11.38
N ASP A 282 32.76 -19.56 11.55
CA ASP A 282 33.43 -20.47 10.61
C ASP A 282 32.67 -20.58 9.29
N TYR A 283 31.33 -20.57 9.35
CA TYR A 283 30.44 -20.55 8.18
C TYR A 283 30.68 -19.33 7.29
N TYR A 284 30.72 -18.10 7.86
CA TYR A 284 30.95 -16.91 7.07
C TYR A 284 32.34 -16.87 6.46
N HIS A 285 33.34 -17.34 7.21
CA HIS A 285 34.68 -17.43 6.70
C HIS A 285 34.81 -18.44 5.56
N LYS A 286 34.29 -19.68 5.74
CA LYS A 286 34.39 -20.76 4.76
C LYS A 286 33.57 -20.48 3.49
N LYS A 287 32.34 -20.01 3.63
CA LYS A 287 31.41 -19.85 2.50
C LYS A 287 31.56 -18.54 1.74
N TYR A 288 31.85 -17.47 2.43
CA TYR A 288 31.88 -16.12 1.84
C TYR A 288 33.25 -15.46 1.90
N GLY A 289 34.25 -16.05 2.54
CA GLY A 289 35.58 -15.44 2.77
C GLY A 289 35.54 -14.20 3.68
N ILE A 290 34.50 -14.09 4.55
CA ILE A 290 34.27 -12.92 5.41
C ILE A 290 34.76 -13.22 6.83
N THR A 291 35.61 -12.35 7.34
CA THR A 291 36.00 -12.36 8.74
C THR A 291 35.12 -11.42 9.55
N ILE A 292 34.39 -11.94 10.53
CA ILE A 292 33.57 -11.16 11.45
C ILE A 292 34.50 -10.41 12.43
N LYS A 293 34.35 -9.10 12.53
CA LYS A 293 35.21 -8.24 13.38
C LYS A 293 34.82 -8.31 14.86
N ASN A 294 33.52 -8.17 15.13
CA ASN A 294 33.00 -8.25 16.51
C ASN A 294 32.35 -9.62 16.75
N LEU A 295 33.08 -10.51 17.42
CA LEU A 295 32.61 -11.86 17.73
C LEU A 295 31.65 -11.92 18.93
N ASN A 296 31.47 -10.83 19.67
CA ASN A 296 30.60 -10.77 20.87
C ASN A 296 29.32 -9.98 20.61
N GLN A 297 28.99 -9.68 19.36
CA GLN A 297 27.77 -8.99 19.02
C GLN A 297 26.54 -9.92 19.12
N PRO A 298 25.31 -9.39 19.37
CA PRO A 298 24.10 -10.17 19.38
C PRO A 298 23.76 -10.71 17.99
N LEU A 299 22.71 -11.54 17.88
CA LEU A 299 22.27 -12.12 16.61
C LEU A 299 20.86 -11.65 16.23
N LEU A 300 20.66 -11.38 14.95
CA LEU A 300 19.32 -11.17 14.40
C LEU A 300 18.70 -12.52 14.04
N VAL A 301 17.43 -12.69 14.38
CA VAL A 301 16.65 -13.89 14.07
C VAL A 301 15.63 -13.59 12.98
N VAL A 302 15.55 -14.48 12.01
CA VAL A 302 14.51 -14.50 10.98
C VAL A 302 13.81 -15.85 11.04
N LYS A 303 12.54 -15.84 11.40
CA LYS A 303 11.71 -17.05 11.46
C LYS A 303 11.22 -17.42 10.06
N ARG A 304 11.30 -18.68 9.71
CA ARG A 304 10.79 -19.22 8.45
C ARG A 304 10.24 -20.62 8.67
N LYS A 305 9.36 -21.01 7.77
CA LYS A 305 8.96 -22.41 7.65
C LYS A 305 9.89 -23.12 6.67
N ASP A 306 10.33 -24.33 7.03
CA ASP A 306 11.03 -25.22 6.14
C ASP A 306 10.10 -25.85 5.08
N ALA A 307 10.55 -26.89 4.37
CA ALA A 307 9.73 -27.56 3.37
C ALA A 307 8.65 -28.46 3.99
N GLN A 308 8.87 -28.94 5.21
CA GLN A 308 7.93 -29.74 5.98
C GLN A 308 6.88 -28.88 6.70
N GLY A 309 7.05 -27.54 6.70
CA GLY A 309 6.16 -26.60 7.39
C GLY A 309 6.57 -26.29 8.82
N GLU A 310 7.70 -26.83 9.30
CA GLU A 310 8.26 -26.60 10.61
C GLU A 310 8.94 -25.22 10.71
N ASP A 311 8.85 -24.60 11.87
CA ASP A 311 9.44 -23.30 12.12
C ASP A 311 10.95 -23.41 12.32
N ILE A 312 11.73 -22.77 11.43
CA ILE A 312 13.19 -22.67 11.52
C ILE A 312 13.64 -21.23 11.77
N ASN A 313 14.69 -21.08 12.58
CA ASN A 313 15.32 -19.81 12.85
C ASN A 313 16.59 -19.66 12.00
N LEU A 314 16.67 -18.58 11.23
CA LEU A 314 17.89 -18.18 10.54
C LEU A 314 18.57 -17.09 11.33
N PHE A 315 19.88 -17.23 11.56
CA PHE A 315 20.68 -16.29 12.33
C PHE A 315 21.53 -15.42 11.42
N PHE A 316 21.57 -14.12 11.71
CA PHE A 316 22.35 -13.15 10.96
C PHE A 316 23.21 -12.29 11.89
N VAL A 317 24.38 -11.93 11.37
CA VAL A 317 25.37 -11.12 12.09
C VAL A 317 25.15 -9.64 11.82
N PRO A 318 24.82 -8.82 12.82
CA PRO A 318 24.46 -7.40 12.66
C PRO A 318 25.45 -6.55 11.89
N GLU A 319 26.77 -6.73 12.09
CA GLU A 319 27.81 -5.96 11.35
C GLU A 319 27.78 -6.24 9.82
N LEU A 320 27.19 -7.34 9.40
CA LEU A 320 27.06 -7.72 7.99
C LEU A 320 25.70 -7.32 7.40
N CYS A 321 24.90 -6.57 8.15
CA CYS A 321 23.52 -6.21 7.80
C CYS A 321 23.32 -4.69 7.88
N ASN A 322 22.72 -4.09 6.84
CA ASN A 322 22.27 -2.69 6.87
C ASN A 322 20.74 -2.64 6.91
N LEU A 323 20.18 -1.73 7.70
CA LEU A 323 18.74 -1.49 7.71
C LEU A 323 18.27 -1.02 6.32
N ALA A 324 17.16 -1.57 5.86
CA ALA A 324 16.54 -1.20 4.60
C ALA A 324 15.33 -0.29 4.87
N GLY A 325 15.37 0.91 4.30
CA GLY A 325 14.34 1.93 4.53
C GLY A 325 14.82 3.03 5.48
N LEU A 326 13.86 3.74 6.05
CA LEU A 326 14.11 4.83 7.00
C LEU A 326 13.84 4.33 8.42
N THR A 327 14.69 4.72 9.36
CA THR A 327 14.42 4.54 10.79
C THR A 327 13.41 5.59 11.28
N ASP A 328 12.76 5.32 12.41
CA ASP A 328 11.80 6.27 12.99
C ASP A 328 12.47 7.60 13.37
N GLU A 329 13.74 7.56 13.77
CA GLU A 329 14.54 8.75 14.09
C GLU A 329 14.75 9.62 12.84
N LEU A 330 15.09 9.02 11.69
CA LEU A 330 15.24 9.75 10.43
C LEU A 330 13.91 10.30 9.91
N VAL A 331 12.80 9.57 10.09
CA VAL A 331 11.46 10.05 9.74
C VAL A 331 11.05 11.25 10.58
N LYS A 332 11.48 11.32 11.84
CA LYS A 332 11.24 12.47 12.74
C LYS A 332 12.15 13.67 12.43
N ASP A 333 13.26 13.47 11.74
CA ASP A 333 14.16 14.56 11.31
C ASP A 333 13.57 15.31 10.12
N ARG A 334 12.97 16.48 10.40
CA ARG A 334 12.33 17.32 9.36
C ARG A 334 13.31 17.80 8.29
N THR A 335 14.55 18.08 8.66
CA THR A 335 15.58 18.56 7.72
C THR A 335 15.97 17.46 6.77
N PHE A 336 16.20 16.26 7.28
CA PHE A 336 16.45 15.07 6.49
C PHE A 336 15.28 14.76 5.54
N MET A 337 14.04 14.76 6.06
CA MET A 337 12.85 14.47 5.26
C MET A 337 12.61 15.51 4.16
N LYS A 338 12.98 16.78 4.39
CA LYS A 338 12.95 17.81 3.35
C LYS A 338 13.96 17.51 2.25
N LYS A 339 15.23 17.23 2.59
CA LYS A 339 16.27 16.83 1.62
C LYS A 339 15.85 15.59 0.82
N LEU A 340 15.28 14.58 1.49
CA LEU A 340 14.79 13.37 0.81
C LEU A 340 13.61 13.66 -0.12
N ALA A 341 12.74 14.59 0.25
CA ALA A 341 11.59 14.98 -0.57
C ALA A 341 12.03 15.60 -1.91
N ASP A 342 13.12 16.34 -1.97
CA ASP A 342 13.67 16.94 -3.20
C ASP A 342 14.02 15.87 -4.26
N PHE A 343 14.35 14.64 -3.82
CA PHE A 343 14.65 13.51 -4.71
C PHE A 343 13.44 12.60 -4.99
N THR A 344 12.45 12.58 -4.11
CA THR A 344 11.32 11.64 -4.17
C THR A 344 10.04 12.27 -4.68
N LYS A 345 9.81 13.56 -4.43
CA LYS A 345 8.63 14.32 -4.87
C LYS A 345 8.86 14.98 -6.23
N LEU A 346 8.94 14.17 -7.27
CA LEU A 346 9.15 14.66 -8.63
C LEU A 346 7.88 15.31 -9.18
N THR A 347 8.06 16.46 -9.87
CA THR A 347 6.98 17.08 -10.64
C THR A 347 6.56 16.16 -11.81
N PRO A 348 5.37 16.35 -12.40
CA PRO A 348 4.97 15.63 -13.61
C PRO A 348 6.01 15.74 -14.74
N GLN A 349 6.50 16.94 -15.01
CA GLN A 349 7.50 17.20 -16.04
C GLN A 349 8.81 16.43 -15.79
N ASP A 350 9.35 16.48 -14.56
CA ASP A 350 10.58 15.76 -14.21
C ASP A 350 10.40 14.25 -14.26
N ARG A 351 9.21 13.78 -13.87
CA ARG A 351 8.88 12.35 -13.91
C ARG A 351 8.88 11.84 -15.34
N ILE A 352 8.23 12.54 -16.27
CA ILE A 352 8.20 12.17 -17.68
C ILE A 352 9.60 12.23 -18.28
N LYS A 353 10.37 13.28 -18.00
CA LYS A 353 11.76 13.40 -18.43
C LYS A 353 12.56 12.18 -18.00
N LYS A 354 12.55 11.82 -16.72
CA LYS A 354 13.26 10.63 -16.19
C LYS A 354 12.76 9.32 -16.78
N THR A 355 11.46 9.21 -17.04
CA THR A 355 10.91 8.00 -17.66
C THR A 355 11.37 7.86 -19.09
N ASN A 356 11.42 8.96 -19.87
CA ASN A 356 11.93 8.96 -21.24
C ASN A 356 13.45 8.67 -21.28
N GLU A 357 14.22 9.21 -20.32
CA GLU A 357 15.63 8.88 -20.15
C GLU A 357 15.82 7.37 -19.94
N PHE A 358 15.01 6.76 -19.09
CA PHE A 358 15.05 5.31 -18.86
C PHE A 358 14.68 4.51 -20.10
N LEU A 359 13.66 4.94 -20.85
CA LEU A 359 13.29 4.29 -22.12
C LEU A 359 14.39 4.43 -23.18
N GLY A 360 15.12 5.54 -23.17
CA GLY A 360 16.30 5.71 -24.01
C GLY A 360 17.34 4.60 -23.81
N LEU A 361 17.43 4.07 -22.58
CA LEU A 361 18.33 2.95 -22.29
C LEU A 361 17.93 1.63 -22.96
N LEU A 362 16.68 1.47 -23.44
CA LEU A 362 16.24 0.32 -24.25
C LEU A 362 16.81 0.34 -25.67
N VAL A 363 17.13 1.53 -26.19
CA VAL A 363 17.61 1.74 -27.56
C VAL A 363 19.06 2.20 -27.62
N GLU A 364 19.78 2.15 -26.52
CA GLU A 364 21.20 2.54 -26.47
C GLU A 364 22.07 1.66 -27.34
N LYS A 365 22.87 2.28 -28.24
CA LYS A 365 23.65 1.58 -29.26
C LYS A 365 24.95 0.97 -28.73
N ASP A 366 25.57 1.63 -27.74
CA ASP A 366 26.90 1.25 -27.28
C ASP A 366 26.85 0.51 -25.96
N ALA A 367 27.11 -0.79 -26.00
CA ALA A 367 27.72 -1.43 -24.84
C ALA A 367 29.20 -1.03 -24.85
N LYS A 368 29.58 0.06 -24.15
CA LYS A 368 31.00 0.35 -23.95
C LYS A 368 31.69 -0.88 -23.37
N ASP A 369 32.74 -1.30 -24.00
CA ASP A 369 33.58 -2.44 -23.58
C ASP A 369 33.97 -2.25 -22.12
N ASP A 370 33.25 -2.94 -21.25
CA ASP A 370 33.61 -3.03 -19.85
C ASP A 370 34.90 -3.88 -19.79
N LYS A 371 36.02 -3.27 -19.42
CA LYS A 371 37.34 -3.93 -19.30
C LYS A 371 37.30 -5.23 -18.48
N ALA A 372 36.24 -5.43 -17.71
CA ALA A 372 35.98 -6.66 -16.93
C ALA A 372 35.52 -7.87 -17.77
N ASN A 373 35.09 -7.67 -19.03
CA ASN A 373 34.51 -8.73 -19.88
C ASN A 373 35.40 -9.03 -21.11
N LYS A 374 36.73 -9.07 -20.97
CA LYS A 374 37.65 -9.46 -22.04
C LYS A 374 37.19 -10.79 -22.64
N GLY A 375 36.75 -10.74 -23.91
CA GLY A 375 36.56 -11.90 -24.79
C GLY A 375 35.13 -12.32 -25.12
N LYS A 376 34.04 -11.62 -24.64
CA LYS A 376 32.66 -11.94 -25.04
C LYS A 376 31.92 -10.70 -25.53
N LYS A 377 31.59 -10.70 -26.81
CA LYS A 377 30.78 -9.67 -27.46
C LYS A 377 29.33 -9.77 -26.92
N LEU A 378 29.00 -8.97 -25.87
CA LEU A 378 27.64 -8.83 -25.40
C LEU A 378 26.87 -7.93 -26.35
N LEU A 379 25.65 -8.32 -26.73
CA LEU A 379 24.77 -7.49 -27.52
C LEU A 379 24.30 -6.26 -26.71
N SER A 380 24.34 -5.08 -27.33
CA SER A 380 23.77 -3.87 -26.71
C SER A 380 22.26 -3.95 -26.60
N PRO A 381 21.60 -3.10 -25.79
CA PRO A 381 20.14 -3.03 -25.72
C PRO A 381 19.49 -2.87 -27.09
N LYS A 382 20.03 -2.00 -27.94
CA LYS A 382 19.56 -1.80 -29.32
C LYS A 382 19.65 -3.08 -30.16
N GLN A 383 20.80 -3.76 -30.13
CA GLN A 383 20.99 -5.02 -30.88
C GLN A 383 20.04 -6.12 -30.41
N LYS A 384 19.73 -6.19 -29.11
CA LYS A 384 18.73 -7.14 -28.59
C LYS A 384 17.33 -6.74 -29.01
N SER A 385 16.96 -5.46 -28.95
CA SER A 385 15.67 -4.97 -29.41
C SER A 385 15.45 -5.29 -30.89
N ASP A 386 16.45 -5.07 -31.73
CA ASP A 386 16.40 -5.40 -33.14
C ASP A 386 16.34 -6.92 -33.37
N LEU A 387 17.09 -7.72 -32.57
CA LEU A 387 17.06 -9.18 -32.63
C LEU A 387 15.65 -9.72 -32.30
N TYR A 388 15.02 -9.20 -31.27
CA TYR A 388 13.67 -9.62 -30.84
C TYR A 388 12.57 -8.95 -31.66
N GLY A 389 12.86 -7.89 -32.42
CA GLY A 389 11.85 -7.13 -33.15
C GLY A 389 10.83 -6.44 -32.26
N ILE A 390 11.21 -6.11 -31.02
CA ILE A 390 10.35 -5.44 -30.04
C ILE A 390 10.66 -3.95 -30.04
N GLU A 391 9.62 -3.13 -30.18
CA GLU A 391 9.68 -1.70 -30.02
C GLU A 391 8.74 -1.24 -28.89
N VAL A 392 9.19 -0.25 -28.12
CA VAL A 392 8.40 0.43 -27.11
C VAL A 392 8.24 1.88 -27.53
N THR A 393 6.99 2.32 -27.71
CA THR A 393 6.67 3.64 -28.26
C THR A 393 6.80 4.77 -27.24
N ALA A 394 6.48 5.99 -27.66
CA ALA A 394 6.38 7.15 -26.77
C ALA A 394 5.18 7.05 -25.79
N LEU A 395 5.15 7.99 -24.86
CA LEU A 395 4.08 8.12 -23.84
C LEU A 395 2.69 8.13 -24.50
N ASP A 396 1.78 7.31 -23.98
CA ASP A 396 0.45 7.16 -24.56
C ASP A 396 -0.51 8.27 -24.13
N LYS A 397 -1.33 8.73 -25.07
CA LYS A 397 -2.38 9.72 -24.87
C LYS A 397 -3.72 9.02 -24.67
N LEU A 398 -4.44 9.39 -23.63
CA LEU A 398 -5.79 8.89 -23.38
C LEU A 398 -6.81 9.63 -24.27
N HIS A 399 -7.55 8.88 -25.06
CA HIS A 399 -8.55 9.46 -25.95
C HIS A 399 -9.87 9.79 -25.25
N LYS A 400 -10.14 9.16 -24.08
CA LYS A 400 -11.40 9.29 -23.32
C LYS A 400 -11.13 9.49 -21.83
N ALA A 401 -10.76 10.71 -21.48
CA ALA A 401 -10.63 11.15 -20.10
C ALA A 401 -11.55 12.36 -19.87
N TYR A 402 -12.29 12.34 -18.80
CA TYR A 402 -13.36 13.29 -18.53
C TYR A 402 -13.13 13.97 -17.19
N TYR A 403 -13.67 15.18 -17.03
CA TYR A 403 -13.78 15.81 -15.72
C TYR A 403 -15.22 15.76 -15.22
N MET A 404 -15.38 15.35 -13.98
CA MET A 404 -16.68 15.39 -13.31
C MET A 404 -16.95 16.81 -12.78
N LYS A 405 -18.23 17.20 -12.76
CA LYS A 405 -18.68 18.43 -12.07
C LYS A 405 -18.23 18.39 -10.61
N GLU A 406 -17.88 19.56 -10.09
CA GLU A 406 -17.56 19.70 -8.68
C GLU A 406 -18.67 19.17 -7.77
N THR A 407 -18.28 18.66 -6.63
CA THR A 407 -19.25 18.23 -5.61
C THR A 407 -19.77 19.46 -4.89
N VAL A 408 -21.06 19.69 -4.99
CA VAL A 408 -21.72 20.74 -4.21
C VAL A 408 -21.95 20.22 -2.78
N LEU A 409 -21.41 20.95 -1.80
CA LEU A 409 -21.57 20.65 -0.38
C LEU A 409 -22.54 21.64 0.24
N ILE A 410 -23.37 21.16 1.16
CA ILE A 410 -24.39 21.94 1.85
C ILE A 410 -24.04 21.99 3.35
N GLY A 411 -23.86 23.19 3.85
CA GLY A 411 -23.62 23.49 5.26
C GLY A 411 -24.84 23.98 6.01
N GLY A 412 -24.63 24.73 7.09
CA GLY A 412 -25.66 25.34 7.90
C GLY A 412 -26.52 26.36 7.13
N GLY A 413 -27.77 26.47 7.50
CA GLY A 413 -28.74 27.30 6.79
C GLY A 413 -29.02 26.86 5.34
N LYS A 414 -28.63 25.60 4.97
CA LYS A 414 -28.70 25.05 3.60
C LYS A 414 -27.89 25.83 2.56
N LYS A 415 -26.87 26.54 2.99
CA LYS A 415 -25.94 27.27 2.09
C LYS A 415 -24.90 26.33 1.46
N GLU A 416 -24.52 26.64 0.23
CA GLU A 416 -23.41 25.93 -0.44
C GLU A 416 -22.08 26.25 0.24
N VAL A 417 -21.25 25.21 0.42
CA VAL A 417 -19.92 25.31 1.06
C VAL A 417 -18.87 24.85 0.06
N LYS A 418 -17.83 25.65 -0.12
CA LYS A 418 -16.62 25.23 -0.85
C LYS A 418 -15.57 24.78 0.16
N LEU A 419 -14.90 23.68 -0.09
CA LEU A 419 -13.84 23.16 0.79
C LEU A 419 -12.68 24.15 1.02
N LYS A 420 -12.51 25.11 0.13
CA LYS A 420 -11.51 26.19 0.25
C LYS A 420 -11.97 27.33 1.18
N ASP A 421 -13.25 27.38 1.50
CA ASP A 421 -13.79 28.44 2.34
C ASP A 421 -13.30 28.26 3.78
N LYS A 422 -12.75 29.32 4.32
CA LYS A 422 -12.29 29.33 5.72
C LYS A 422 -13.43 29.54 6.72
N PHE A 423 -14.59 30.00 6.23
CA PHE A 423 -15.75 30.39 7.01
C PHE A 423 -16.99 29.75 6.40
N PHE A 424 -17.67 28.94 7.18
CA PHE A 424 -18.99 28.37 6.83
C PHE A 424 -19.67 27.84 8.10
N ASP A 425 -20.97 28.00 8.17
CA ASP A 425 -21.75 27.39 9.25
C ASP A 425 -21.82 25.87 9.07
N VAL A 426 -21.46 25.12 10.12
CA VAL A 426 -21.62 23.66 10.09
C VAL A 426 -23.09 23.27 10.03
N LEU A 427 -23.39 22.18 9.34
CA LEU A 427 -24.76 21.71 9.09
C LEU A 427 -25.48 21.29 10.37
N SER A 428 -24.77 20.56 11.24
CA SER A 428 -25.27 20.16 12.55
C SER A 428 -24.23 20.52 13.60
N LYS A 429 -24.60 21.48 14.44
CA LYS A 429 -23.73 22.05 15.48
C LYS A 429 -23.67 21.17 16.70
N LYS A 430 -22.48 20.99 17.26
CA LYS A 430 -22.23 20.47 18.58
C LYS A 430 -21.27 21.40 19.29
N ASP A 431 -21.85 22.29 20.07
CA ASP A 431 -21.12 23.29 20.81
C ASP A 431 -20.27 22.65 21.92
N LEU A 432 -19.09 23.20 22.14
CA LEU A 432 -18.15 22.74 23.15
C LEU A 432 -18.31 23.56 24.43
N THR A 433 -19.45 23.33 25.13
CA THR A 433 -19.84 24.12 26.31
C THR A 433 -19.70 23.38 27.64
N LYS A 434 -19.60 22.06 27.62
CA LYS A 434 -19.43 21.21 28.82
C LYS A 434 -18.29 20.25 28.58
N TRP A 435 -17.05 20.69 28.83
CA TRP A 435 -15.86 19.93 28.56
C TRP A 435 -14.76 20.18 29.59
N VAL A 436 -13.82 19.24 29.66
CA VAL A 436 -12.70 19.26 30.61
C VAL A 436 -11.41 19.33 29.82
N CYS A 437 -10.45 20.12 30.27
CA CYS A 437 -9.10 20.18 29.73
C CYS A 437 -8.10 19.71 30.79
N LEU A 438 -7.50 18.54 30.56
CA LEU A 438 -6.39 18.05 31.39
C LEU A 438 -5.07 18.51 30.75
N TYR A 439 -4.21 19.12 31.52
CA TYR A 439 -2.93 19.66 31.09
C TYR A 439 -1.86 19.51 32.19
N ARG A 440 -0.58 19.43 31.81
CA ARG A 440 0.52 19.40 32.79
C ARG A 440 0.69 20.79 33.40
N LYS A 441 1.02 20.83 34.66
CA LYS A 441 1.28 22.09 35.42
C LYS A 441 2.19 23.06 34.68
N SER A 442 3.25 22.55 34.07
CA SER A 442 4.21 23.32 33.27
C SER A 442 3.62 23.92 31.98
N ASN A 443 2.45 23.48 31.52
CA ASN A 443 1.85 23.83 30.21
C ASN A 443 0.55 24.63 30.33
N PHE A 444 0.35 25.37 31.44
CA PHE A 444 -0.87 26.17 31.61
C PHE A 444 -1.04 27.23 30.53
N ASP A 445 0.04 27.96 30.22
CA ASP A 445 0.01 29.00 29.17
C ASP A 445 -0.33 28.44 27.80
N ASP A 446 0.15 27.23 27.48
CA ASP A 446 -0.21 26.54 26.23
C ASP A 446 -1.67 26.07 26.24
N ALA A 447 -2.22 25.68 27.39
CA ALA A 447 -3.61 25.28 27.55
C ALA A 447 -4.57 26.48 27.39
N ASP A 448 -4.25 27.60 28.02
CA ASP A 448 -5.00 28.87 27.89
C ASP A 448 -4.93 29.38 26.44
N TYR A 449 -3.74 29.33 25.84
CA TYR A 449 -3.57 29.72 24.43
C TYR A 449 -4.34 28.81 23.47
N LEU A 450 -4.41 27.50 23.75
CA LEU A 450 -5.25 26.55 22.99
C LEU A 450 -6.72 26.94 23.10
N TYR A 451 -7.25 27.17 24.30
CA TYR A 451 -8.63 27.56 24.53
C TYR A 451 -8.98 28.85 23.78
N LYS A 452 -8.22 29.93 23.97
CA LYS A 452 -8.40 31.22 23.28
C LYS A 452 -8.38 31.07 21.75
N SER A 453 -7.53 30.17 21.23
CA SER A 453 -7.44 29.87 19.81
C SER A 453 -8.64 29.06 19.30
N LEU A 454 -9.20 28.17 20.11
CA LEU A 454 -10.43 27.43 19.80
C LEU A 454 -11.63 28.36 19.80
N ASP A 455 -11.77 29.20 20.81
CA ASP A 455 -12.84 30.18 20.91
C ASP A 455 -12.83 31.15 19.74
N LYS A 456 -11.66 31.73 19.42
CA LYS A 456 -11.50 32.59 18.24
C LYS A 456 -11.84 31.92 16.92
N ALA A 457 -11.52 30.63 16.78
CA ALA A 457 -11.83 29.87 15.57
C ALA A 457 -13.30 29.48 15.46
N SER A 458 -14.03 29.38 16.57
CA SER A 458 -15.38 28.84 16.64
C SER A 458 -16.39 29.65 15.83
N GLY A 459 -16.29 30.98 15.87
CA GLY A 459 -17.16 31.90 15.12
C GLY A 459 -17.12 31.67 13.61
N SER A 460 -15.97 31.15 13.07
CA SER A 460 -15.83 30.82 11.64
C SER A 460 -16.73 29.67 11.18
N TYR A 461 -17.23 28.86 12.13
CA TYR A 461 -18.07 27.68 11.88
C TYR A 461 -19.43 27.78 12.51
N GLY A 462 -19.76 28.92 13.12
CA GLY A 462 -21.00 29.12 13.86
C GLY A 462 -21.13 28.21 15.08
N LEU A 463 -20.03 27.79 15.66
CA LEU A 463 -19.95 26.98 16.89
C LEU A 463 -19.75 27.90 18.11
N ALA A 464 -20.18 27.46 19.28
CA ALA A 464 -19.86 28.09 20.55
C ALA A 464 -18.84 27.23 21.32
N VAL A 465 -17.86 27.91 21.94
CA VAL A 465 -16.84 27.29 22.80
C VAL A 465 -16.85 28.03 24.13
N SER A 466 -17.16 27.35 25.22
CA SER A 466 -17.06 27.91 26.58
C SER A 466 -15.72 27.59 27.19
N GLU A 467 -15.33 28.29 28.24
CA GLU A 467 -14.16 27.93 29.02
C GLU A 467 -14.29 26.50 29.56
N PRO A 468 -13.24 25.69 29.56
CA PRO A 468 -13.28 24.34 30.11
C PRO A 468 -13.23 24.33 31.62
N GLU A 469 -13.62 23.20 32.20
CA GLU A 469 -13.13 22.82 33.51
C GLU A 469 -11.64 22.52 33.41
N TRP A 470 -10.82 23.30 34.09
CA TRP A 470 -9.36 23.15 34.09
C TRP A 470 -8.93 22.09 35.10
N VAL A 471 -8.20 21.08 34.68
CA VAL A 471 -7.62 20.03 35.52
C VAL A 471 -6.11 20.02 35.38
N GLU A 472 -5.43 20.53 36.42
CA GLU A 472 -3.95 20.54 36.47
C GLU A 472 -3.45 19.14 36.88
N MET A 473 -2.56 18.60 36.06
CA MET A 473 -1.86 17.33 36.25
C MET A 473 -0.39 17.57 36.62
N GLY A 474 0.15 16.74 37.49
CA GLY A 474 1.58 16.79 37.79
C GLY A 474 2.44 16.48 36.56
N ASP A 475 3.62 17.13 36.47
CA ASP A 475 4.51 16.98 35.30
C ASP A 475 5.05 15.55 35.11
N ARG A 476 5.01 14.72 36.15
CA ARG A 476 5.45 13.32 36.12
C ARG A 476 4.34 12.30 36.29
N ASP A 477 3.08 12.73 36.29
CA ASP A 477 1.95 11.83 36.51
C ASP A 477 1.88 10.77 35.39
N SER A 478 1.58 9.54 35.81
CA SER A 478 1.41 8.38 34.91
C SER A 478 0.10 8.47 34.12
N ALA A 479 -0.06 7.59 33.13
CA ALA A 479 -1.31 7.46 32.37
C ALA A 479 -2.51 7.19 33.28
N ASP A 480 -2.33 6.36 34.31
CA ASP A 480 -3.42 5.94 35.21
C ASP A 480 -4.00 7.14 35.96
N VAL A 481 -3.17 8.06 36.47
CA VAL A 481 -3.64 9.27 37.15
C VAL A 481 -4.47 10.15 36.20
N TRP A 482 -4.06 10.29 34.93
CA TRP A 482 -4.82 11.04 33.94
C TRP A 482 -6.14 10.37 33.57
N ILE A 483 -6.15 9.04 33.53
CA ILE A 483 -7.34 8.23 33.25
C ILE A 483 -8.34 8.40 34.42
N ASP A 484 -7.89 8.22 35.65
CA ASP A 484 -8.72 8.32 36.84
C ASP A 484 -9.41 9.70 36.98
N GLU A 485 -8.66 10.79 36.73
CA GLU A 485 -9.23 12.14 36.75
C GLU A 485 -10.21 12.39 35.60
N ALA A 486 -9.91 11.89 34.40
CA ALA A 486 -10.84 12.00 33.27
C ALA A 486 -12.13 11.21 33.55
N GLU A 487 -12.03 9.99 34.06
CA GLU A 487 -13.20 9.17 34.43
C GLU A 487 -14.05 9.82 35.49
N LYS A 488 -13.42 10.32 36.55
CA LYS A 488 -14.12 11.00 37.65
C LYS A 488 -14.97 12.17 37.12
N LYS A 489 -14.43 12.96 36.20
CA LYS A 489 -15.15 14.08 35.57
C LYS A 489 -16.26 13.60 34.63
N MET A 490 -16.06 12.51 33.89
CA MET A 490 -17.02 12.02 32.91
C MET A 490 -18.16 11.19 33.51
N LYS A 491 -17.93 10.47 34.64
CA LYS A 491 -18.93 9.61 35.28
C LYS A 491 -20.20 10.35 35.77
N ASN A 492 -20.06 11.60 36.16
CA ASN A 492 -21.20 12.39 36.68
C ASN A 492 -22.13 12.89 35.55
N GLY A 493 -21.81 12.67 34.26
CA GLY A 493 -22.62 13.09 33.13
C GLY A 493 -22.68 14.62 32.90
N GLU A 494 -21.97 15.39 33.72
CA GLU A 494 -21.91 16.86 33.63
C GLU A 494 -21.14 17.29 32.39
N TYR A 495 -20.01 16.64 32.12
CA TYR A 495 -19.15 16.89 30.96
C TYR A 495 -19.40 15.88 29.87
N LYS A 496 -19.26 16.32 28.58
CA LYS A 496 -19.49 15.46 27.40
C LYS A 496 -18.22 15.18 26.60
N PHE A 497 -17.12 15.84 26.97
CA PHE A 497 -15.91 15.80 26.19
C PHE A 497 -14.68 16.08 27.05
N VAL A 498 -13.59 15.35 26.78
CA VAL A 498 -12.29 15.52 27.42
C VAL A 498 -11.24 15.89 26.39
N LEU A 499 -10.48 16.96 26.67
CA LEU A 499 -9.28 17.32 25.91
C LEU A 499 -8.06 17.04 26.75
N PHE A 500 -7.10 16.30 26.22
CA PHE A 500 -5.79 16.05 26.80
C PHE A 500 -4.73 16.87 26.09
N LEU A 501 -4.09 17.81 26.78
CA LEU A 501 -2.94 18.57 26.26
C LEU A 501 -1.67 17.90 26.72
N LEU A 502 -0.93 17.29 25.78
CA LEU A 502 0.27 16.50 26.05
C LEU A 502 1.54 17.16 25.53
N ASP A 503 2.66 16.91 26.21
CA ASP A 503 3.98 17.26 25.72
C ASP A 503 4.38 16.50 24.47
N ARG A 504 5.41 17.01 23.77
CA ARG A 504 5.95 16.38 22.57
C ARG A 504 6.36 14.92 22.77
N ASN A 505 6.99 14.64 23.91
CA ASN A 505 7.59 13.34 24.23
C ASN A 505 6.69 12.49 25.13
N ASP A 506 5.46 12.88 25.34
CA ASP A 506 4.54 12.16 26.21
C ASP A 506 4.11 10.83 25.57
N TYR A 507 4.30 9.75 26.30
CA TYR A 507 4.05 8.37 25.82
C TYR A 507 2.69 7.82 26.23
N ILE A 508 1.92 8.56 27.07
CA ILE A 508 0.62 8.12 27.62
C ILE A 508 -0.53 8.16 26.59
N TYR A 509 -0.29 8.66 25.38
CA TYR A 509 -1.32 8.77 24.33
C TYR A 509 -2.10 7.47 24.08
N THR A 510 -1.39 6.34 24.05
CA THR A 510 -2.01 5.04 23.78
C THR A 510 -2.98 4.65 24.87
N ASP A 511 -2.57 4.78 26.12
CA ASP A 511 -3.35 4.38 27.29
C ASP A 511 -4.60 5.27 27.45
N LEU A 512 -4.46 6.59 27.24
CA LEU A 512 -5.60 7.52 27.21
C LEU A 512 -6.59 7.18 26.09
N LYS A 513 -6.10 6.71 24.93
CA LYS A 513 -6.99 6.31 23.83
C LYS A 513 -7.69 4.98 24.07
N ILE A 514 -7.01 4.01 24.67
CA ILE A 514 -7.62 2.74 25.06
C ILE A 514 -8.70 3.01 26.10
N SER A 515 -8.36 3.71 27.18
CA SER A 515 -9.33 4.08 28.22
C SER A 515 -10.55 4.78 27.65
N SER A 516 -10.37 5.82 26.83
CA SER A 516 -11.50 6.60 26.31
C SER A 516 -12.35 5.85 25.30
N LEU A 517 -11.76 5.03 24.43
CA LEU A 517 -12.48 4.40 23.31
C LEU A 517 -13.01 3.00 23.64
N VAL A 518 -12.33 2.25 24.51
CA VAL A 518 -12.65 0.84 24.79
C VAL A 518 -13.24 0.70 26.19
N ASP A 519 -12.50 1.13 27.21
CA ASP A 519 -12.85 0.80 28.59
C ASP A 519 -14.05 1.63 29.07
N ASN A 520 -14.01 2.94 28.88
CA ASN A 520 -14.94 3.89 29.50
C ASN A 520 -15.96 4.53 28.53
N GLY A 521 -15.70 4.54 27.22
CA GLY A 521 -16.68 4.96 26.23
C GLY A 521 -17.01 6.46 26.25
N TYR A 522 -16.03 7.33 26.44
CA TYR A 522 -16.23 8.78 26.37
C TYR A 522 -15.46 9.43 25.20
N VAL A 523 -15.97 10.55 24.71
CA VAL A 523 -15.38 11.27 23.59
C VAL A 523 -14.19 12.09 24.04
N SER A 524 -13.03 11.90 23.36
CA SER A 524 -11.80 12.58 23.73
C SER A 524 -11.02 13.16 22.54
N GLN A 525 -10.25 14.21 22.78
CA GLN A 525 -9.26 14.76 21.86
C GLN A 525 -7.91 14.86 22.55
N VAL A 526 -6.87 14.43 21.88
CA VAL A 526 -5.49 14.66 22.30
C VAL A 526 -4.87 15.72 21.41
N VAL A 527 -4.28 16.75 22.04
CA VAL A 527 -3.53 17.81 21.37
C VAL A 527 -2.11 17.79 21.92
N LYS A 528 -1.10 17.95 21.06
CA LYS A 528 0.28 18.10 21.52
C LYS A 528 0.70 19.56 21.49
N VAL A 529 1.32 20.08 22.55
CA VAL A 529 1.81 21.47 22.69
C VAL A 529 2.55 21.94 21.45
N ASN A 530 3.45 21.13 20.92
CA ASN A 530 4.26 21.51 19.74
C ASN A 530 3.43 21.68 18.44
N SER A 531 2.18 21.26 18.40
CA SER A 531 1.29 21.51 17.25
C SER A 531 0.76 22.94 17.22
N LEU A 532 0.78 23.63 18.35
CA LEU A 532 0.32 25.02 18.51
C LEU A 532 1.38 26.05 18.12
N SER A 533 2.65 25.68 18.07
CA SER A 533 3.79 26.61 17.89
C SER A 533 3.83 27.35 16.55
N LYS A 534 3.13 26.85 15.52
CA LYS A 534 3.05 27.50 14.21
C LYS A 534 1.61 27.49 13.70
N ASN A 535 1.03 28.67 13.56
CA ASN A 535 -0.32 28.83 12.98
C ASN A 535 -1.43 28.12 13.80
N ALA A 536 -1.47 28.37 15.11
CA ALA A 536 -2.43 27.77 16.05
C ALA A 536 -3.88 27.94 15.60
N LEU A 537 -4.27 29.08 15.07
CA LEU A 537 -5.65 29.31 14.60
C LEU A 537 -6.07 28.32 13.51
N SER A 538 -5.20 28.05 12.54
CA SER A 538 -5.49 27.06 11.49
C SER A 538 -5.54 25.62 12.03
N VAL A 539 -4.75 25.31 13.06
CA VAL A 539 -4.78 24.01 13.74
C VAL A 539 -6.06 23.86 14.54
N CYS A 540 -6.40 24.88 15.33
CA CYS A 540 -7.62 24.90 16.16
C CYS A 540 -8.90 24.85 15.32
N SER A 541 -8.93 25.52 14.16
CA SER A 541 -10.03 25.39 13.20
C SER A 541 -10.32 23.94 12.80
N LYS A 542 -9.26 23.16 12.53
CA LYS A 542 -9.40 21.75 12.19
C LYS A 542 -9.79 20.89 13.40
N ILE A 543 -9.21 21.21 14.57
CA ILE A 543 -9.57 20.53 15.83
C ILE A 543 -11.04 20.71 16.15
N LEU A 544 -11.58 21.92 15.98
CA LEU A 544 -13.00 22.19 16.20
C LEU A 544 -13.92 21.36 15.30
N LEU A 545 -13.62 21.29 14.01
CA LEU A 545 -14.37 20.43 13.08
C LEU A 545 -14.29 18.94 13.45
N GLN A 546 -13.12 18.50 13.94
CA GLN A 546 -12.95 17.13 14.45
C GLN A 546 -13.76 16.90 15.72
N ILE A 547 -13.77 17.84 16.66
CA ILE A 547 -14.54 17.76 17.88
C ILE A 547 -16.04 17.73 17.54
N ASN A 548 -16.51 18.63 16.66
CA ASN A 548 -17.89 18.62 16.21
C ASN A 548 -18.29 17.23 15.64
N ALA A 549 -17.45 16.65 14.78
CA ALA A 549 -17.70 15.31 14.22
C ALA A 549 -17.69 14.19 15.27
N LYS A 550 -16.77 14.24 16.23
CA LYS A 550 -16.68 13.28 17.35
C LYS A 550 -17.92 13.33 18.24
N LEU A 551 -18.48 14.51 18.47
CA LEU A 551 -19.71 14.72 19.19
C LEU A 551 -20.97 14.45 18.34
N SER A 552 -20.81 13.78 17.20
CA SER A 552 -21.89 13.47 16.23
C SER A 552 -22.52 14.69 15.56
N GLY A 553 -21.77 15.80 15.44
CA GLY A 553 -22.11 16.91 14.59
C GLY A 553 -21.72 16.64 13.12
N VAL A 554 -22.22 17.47 12.22
CA VAL A 554 -21.99 17.31 10.79
C VAL A 554 -21.54 18.65 10.22
N SER A 555 -20.36 18.70 9.60
CA SER A 555 -19.85 19.94 9.02
C SER A 555 -20.63 20.32 7.76
N TYR A 556 -20.82 19.38 6.83
CA TYR A 556 -21.56 19.55 5.58
C TYR A 556 -21.98 18.19 5.03
N MET A 557 -22.91 18.15 4.07
CA MET A 557 -23.32 16.96 3.33
C MET A 557 -23.26 17.22 1.82
N PRO A 558 -23.18 16.20 0.97
CA PRO A 558 -23.24 16.38 -0.47
C PRO A 558 -24.65 16.69 -0.93
N LYS A 559 -24.77 17.58 -1.92
CA LYS A 559 -26.03 17.79 -2.66
C LYS A 559 -26.19 16.63 -3.65
N LEU A 560 -26.80 15.57 -3.19
CA LEU A 560 -27.01 14.36 -4.00
C LEU A 560 -28.11 14.57 -5.04
N ASP A 561 -27.95 13.93 -6.22
CA ASP A 561 -29.02 13.82 -7.20
C ASP A 561 -30.20 13.03 -6.64
N ASP A 562 -31.43 13.37 -7.07
CA ASP A 562 -32.63 12.70 -6.60
C ASP A 562 -32.67 11.23 -6.99
N SER A 563 -32.04 10.85 -8.09
CA SER A 563 -31.81 9.46 -8.49
C SER A 563 -30.99 8.67 -7.46
N VAL A 564 -30.06 9.28 -6.74
CA VAL A 564 -29.28 8.65 -5.66
C VAL A 564 -30.07 8.66 -4.36
N LYS A 565 -30.71 9.78 -4.00
CA LYS A 565 -31.51 9.91 -2.76
C LYS A 565 -32.64 8.91 -2.69
N SER A 566 -33.38 8.73 -3.81
CA SER A 566 -34.53 7.80 -3.90
C SER A 566 -34.14 6.34 -3.62
N ARG A 567 -32.87 5.97 -3.85
CA ARG A 567 -32.37 4.60 -3.66
C ARG A 567 -32.08 4.23 -2.22
N LYS A 568 -32.04 5.19 -1.31
CA LYS A 568 -31.79 4.96 0.14
C LYS A 568 -30.58 4.06 0.39
N LEU A 569 -29.45 4.43 -0.18
CA LEU A 569 -28.23 3.62 -0.12
C LEU A 569 -27.59 3.63 1.27
N MET A 570 -26.96 2.53 1.61
CA MET A 570 -25.98 2.41 2.69
C MET A 570 -24.60 2.22 2.08
N ILE A 571 -23.61 2.99 2.53
CA ILE A 571 -22.23 2.93 2.05
C ILE A 571 -21.37 2.32 3.15
N ILE A 572 -20.58 1.32 2.80
CA ILE A 572 -19.70 0.59 3.73
C ILE A 572 -18.24 0.69 3.28
N GLY A 573 -17.35 1.01 4.20
CA GLY A 573 -15.91 0.93 4.01
C GLY A 573 -15.32 -0.19 4.86
N VAL A 574 -14.47 -1.02 4.26
CA VAL A 574 -13.78 -2.13 4.94
C VAL A 574 -12.31 -2.07 4.66
N ASP A 575 -11.49 -2.01 5.72
CA ASP A 575 -10.03 -2.05 5.62
C ASP A 575 -9.42 -2.99 6.66
N SER A 576 -8.21 -3.46 6.38
CA SER A 576 -7.43 -4.27 7.29
C SER A 576 -5.97 -3.79 7.34
N SER A 577 -5.46 -3.63 8.54
CA SER A 577 -4.10 -3.20 8.81
C SER A 577 -3.31 -4.32 9.50
N HIS A 578 -2.18 -4.70 8.90
CA HIS A 578 -1.37 -5.80 9.40
C HIS A 578 -0.14 -5.29 10.16
N ILE A 579 0.09 -5.83 11.35
CA ILE A 579 1.39 -5.78 12.02
C ILE A 579 2.01 -7.16 11.85
N ARG A 580 3.06 -7.22 11.04
CA ARG A 580 3.68 -8.48 10.64
C ARG A 580 4.14 -9.30 11.85
N GLY A 581 3.89 -10.63 11.80
CA GLY A 581 4.25 -11.56 12.85
C GLY A 581 3.46 -11.41 14.15
N ARG A 582 2.41 -10.58 14.16
CA ARG A 582 1.63 -10.33 15.37
C ARG A 582 0.13 -10.44 15.12
N ARG A 583 -0.48 -9.50 14.42
CA ARG A 583 -1.94 -9.40 14.33
C ARG A 583 -2.40 -8.54 13.18
N THR A 584 -3.67 -8.69 12.83
CA THR A 584 -4.38 -7.88 11.86
C THR A 584 -5.54 -7.16 12.53
N GLY A 585 -5.54 -5.84 12.52
CA GLY A 585 -6.71 -5.05 12.87
C GLY A 585 -7.63 -4.94 11.64
N VAL A 586 -8.88 -5.33 11.78
CA VAL A 586 -9.93 -5.19 10.75
C VAL A 586 -10.94 -4.16 11.26
N ALA A 587 -11.31 -3.22 10.41
CA ALA A 587 -12.33 -2.24 10.75
C ALA A 587 -13.32 -2.03 9.61
N MET A 588 -14.55 -1.78 9.98
CA MET A 588 -15.69 -1.58 9.12
C MET A 588 -16.47 -0.37 9.59
N VAL A 589 -16.83 0.50 8.63
CA VAL A 589 -17.61 1.72 8.89
C VAL A 589 -18.75 1.78 7.88
N ALA A 590 -19.99 1.86 8.36
CA ALA A 590 -21.19 1.94 7.53
C ALA A 590 -21.93 3.25 7.76
N THR A 591 -22.44 3.87 6.70
CA THR A 591 -23.39 4.98 6.85
C THR A 591 -24.77 4.45 7.23
N ILE A 592 -25.41 5.06 8.22
CA ILE A 592 -26.73 4.65 8.69
C ILE A 592 -27.84 5.67 8.40
N ASN A 593 -27.51 6.72 7.61
CA ASN A 593 -28.49 7.69 7.11
C ASN A 593 -28.31 7.94 5.61
N THR A 594 -29.32 8.52 4.98
CA THR A 594 -29.35 8.77 3.53
C THR A 594 -28.48 9.94 3.08
N SER A 595 -27.98 10.76 3.99
CA SER A 595 -27.02 11.86 3.75
C SER A 595 -25.57 11.41 3.83
N PHE A 596 -25.32 10.15 4.21
CA PHE A 596 -23.98 9.55 4.40
C PHE A 596 -23.12 10.22 5.47
N THR A 597 -23.75 10.80 6.49
CA THR A 597 -23.10 11.61 7.53
C THR A 597 -23.19 11.01 8.94
N ASN A 598 -23.95 9.95 9.11
CA ASN A 598 -24.03 9.22 10.39
C ASN A 598 -23.49 7.79 10.22
N PHE A 599 -22.77 7.27 11.22
CA PHE A 599 -21.95 6.09 11.06
C PHE A 599 -22.21 5.05 12.12
N TYR A 600 -22.13 3.78 11.75
CA TYR A 600 -21.97 2.63 12.61
C TYR A 600 -20.61 1.99 12.35
N ASN A 601 -19.87 1.70 13.42
CA ASN A 601 -18.49 1.20 13.36
C ASN A 601 -18.35 -0.11 14.11
N LYS A 602 -17.47 -0.96 13.59
CA LYS A 602 -17.01 -2.17 14.27
C LYS A 602 -15.59 -2.49 13.86
N GLU A 603 -14.79 -2.91 14.80
CA GLU A 603 -13.43 -3.38 14.54
C GLU A 603 -13.19 -4.69 15.31
N THR A 604 -12.14 -5.38 14.91
CA THR A 604 -11.70 -6.61 15.55
C THR A 604 -10.23 -6.87 15.29
N ILE A 605 -9.59 -7.60 16.22
CA ILE A 605 -8.23 -8.11 16.04
C ILE A 605 -8.30 -9.57 15.61
N ILE A 606 -7.54 -9.90 14.57
CA ILE A 606 -7.43 -11.25 14.06
C ILE A 606 -5.95 -11.65 14.08
N GLU A 607 -5.65 -12.82 14.59
CA GLU A 607 -4.32 -13.42 14.53
C GLU A 607 -3.89 -13.66 13.08
N GLU A 608 -2.60 -13.52 12.79
CA GLU A 608 -2.09 -13.65 11.41
C GLU A 608 -2.38 -15.03 10.79
N THR A 609 -2.45 -16.07 11.59
CA THR A 609 -2.77 -17.45 11.18
C THR A 609 -4.25 -17.67 10.82
N LYS A 610 -5.14 -16.77 11.25
CA LYS A 610 -6.61 -16.91 11.14
C LYS A 610 -7.25 -15.91 10.16
N LYS A 611 -6.52 -15.50 9.12
CA LYS A 611 -7.00 -14.47 8.14
C LYS A 611 -8.32 -14.80 7.47
N GLU A 612 -8.70 -16.06 7.39
CA GLU A 612 -9.99 -16.51 6.84
C GLU A 612 -11.19 -16.03 7.68
N GLN A 613 -10.97 -15.74 8.96
CA GLN A 613 -12.04 -15.22 9.85
C GLN A 613 -12.51 -13.82 9.45
N ILE A 614 -11.70 -13.05 8.71
CA ILE A 614 -12.07 -11.71 8.23
C ILE A 614 -13.39 -11.75 7.45
N GLN A 615 -13.61 -12.77 6.64
CA GLN A 615 -14.82 -12.93 5.82
C GLN A 615 -16.10 -13.04 6.65
N PHE A 616 -16.02 -13.78 7.76
CA PHE A 616 -17.16 -13.94 8.69
C PHE A 616 -17.43 -12.66 9.47
N CYS A 617 -16.37 -11.95 9.89
CA CYS A 617 -16.53 -10.66 10.57
C CYS A 617 -17.25 -9.64 9.69
N ILE A 618 -16.93 -9.58 8.38
CA ILE A 618 -17.56 -8.65 7.45
C ILE A 618 -19.04 -8.97 7.28
N SER A 619 -19.43 -10.23 7.11
CA SER A 619 -20.83 -10.61 6.92
C SER A 619 -21.66 -10.36 8.19
N SER A 620 -21.13 -10.63 9.38
CA SER A 620 -21.77 -10.31 10.66
C SER A 620 -21.98 -8.80 10.81
N PHE A 621 -20.95 -8.00 10.53
CA PHE A 621 -21.04 -6.55 10.59
C PHE A 621 -22.12 -6.00 9.65
N ILE A 622 -22.22 -6.52 8.42
CA ILE A 622 -23.23 -6.06 7.47
C ILE A 622 -24.65 -6.31 8.01
N LYS A 623 -24.91 -7.45 8.65
CA LYS A 623 -26.20 -7.74 9.31
C LYS A 623 -26.52 -6.70 10.38
N GLU A 624 -25.55 -6.42 11.24
CA GLU A 624 -25.69 -5.44 12.32
C GLU A 624 -25.92 -4.02 11.77
N ALA A 625 -25.14 -3.63 10.73
CA ALA A 625 -25.29 -2.32 10.08
C ALA A 625 -26.66 -2.14 9.42
N ILE A 626 -27.19 -3.17 8.76
CA ILE A 626 -28.55 -3.17 8.22
C ILE A 626 -29.58 -2.94 9.32
N ALA A 627 -29.44 -3.61 10.46
CA ALA A 627 -30.34 -3.45 11.60
C ALA A 627 -30.28 -2.01 12.16
N GLN A 628 -29.08 -1.45 12.31
CA GLN A 628 -28.91 -0.05 12.76
C GLN A 628 -29.50 0.96 11.78
N TYR A 629 -29.30 0.73 10.47
CA TYR A 629 -29.91 1.55 9.43
C TYR A 629 -31.45 1.49 9.50
N ALA A 630 -32.00 0.28 9.63
CA ALA A 630 -33.44 0.08 9.73
C ALA A 630 -34.04 0.70 10.98
N LYS A 631 -33.32 0.64 12.12
CA LYS A 631 -33.74 1.29 13.37
C LYS A 631 -33.88 2.80 13.21
N LEU A 632 -32.93 3.44 12.55
CA LEU A 632 -32.93 4.89 12.34
C LEU A 632 -33.92 5.33 11.28
N ASN A 633 -34.01 4.61 10.15
CA ASN A 633 -34.77 5.02 8.97
C ASN A 633 -36.16 4.33 8.85
N LYS A 634 -36.54 3.48 9.82
CA LYS A 634 -37.76 2.67 9.85
C LYS A 634 -37.92 1.66 8.71
N LYS A 635 -36.92 1.54 7.86
CA LYS A 635 -36.85 0.62 6.70
C LYS A 635 -35.39 0.23 6.46
N PRO A 636 -35.11 -0.98 5.97
CA PRO A 636 -33.77 -1.36 5.55
C PRO A 636 -33.28 -0.49 4.36
N PRO A 637 -31.98 -0.45 4.10
CA PRO A 637 -31.46 0.26 2.92
C PRO A 637 -31.97 -0.38 1.62
N GLY A 638 -32.21 0.45 0.61
CA GLY A 638 -32.61 -0.02 -0.73
C GLY A 638 -31.46 -0.63 -1.53
N GLY A 639 -30.24 -0.34 -1.13
CA GLY A 639 -29.02 -0.92 -1.71
C GLY A 639 -27.78 -0.64 -0.87
N ILE A 640 -26.76 -1.44 -1.06
CA ILE A 640 -25.48 -1.34 -0.34
C ILE A 640 -24.33 -1.22 -1.32
N ILE A 641 -23.42 -0.29 -1.10
CA ILE A 641 -22.13 -0.22 -1.81
C ILE A 641 -21.01 -0.43 -0.80
N ILE A 642 -20.21 -1.47 -1.02
CA ILE A 642 -19.11 -1.87 -0.14
C ILE A 642 -17.79 -1.53 -0.83
N TYR A 643 -17.02 -0.62 -0.24
CA TYR A 643 -15.67 -0.30 -0.66
C TYR A 643 -14.66 -1.08 0.18
N ARG A 644 -13.91 -1.97 -0.47
CA ARG A 644 -12.96 -2.89 0.16
C ARG A 644 -11.54 -2.61 -0.27
N GLN A 645 -10.65 -2.35 0.69
CA GLN A 645 -9.22 -2.19 0.46
C GLN A 645 -8.44 -3.36 1.09
N GLY A 646 -7.23 -3.64 0.59
CA GLY A 646 -6.35 -4.66 1.14
C GLY A 646 -6.51 -6.06 0.53
N VAL A 647 -7.37 -6.23 -0.46
CA VAL A 647 -7.58 -7.48 -1.22
C VAL A 647 -7.39 -7.18 -2.71
N SER A 648 -6.81 -8.14 -3.44
CA SER A 648 -6.58 -8.02 -4.88
C SER A 648 -7.37 -9.07 -5.67
N LEU A 649 -7.65 -8.76 -6.95
CA LEU A 649 -8.31 -9.69 -7.90
C LEU A 649 -7.57 -11.02 -8.06
N GLN A 650 -6.27 -11.07 -7.75
CA GLN A 650 -5.47 -12.30 -7.84
C GLN A 650 -5.80 -13.30 -6.74
N GLN A 651 -6.41 -12.85 -5.64
CA GLN A 651 -6.86 -13.69 -4.52
C GLN A 651 -8.28 -14.22 -4.76
N LYS A 652 -8.49 -14.90 -5.89
CA LYS A 652 -9.83 -15.31 -6.37
C LYS A 652 -10.64 -16.09 -5.34
N ASP A 653 -10.06 -17.13 -4.74
CA ASP A 653 -10.76 -18.00 -3.78
C ASP A 653 -11.17 -17.23 -2.52
N TYR A 654 -10.26 -16.40 -2.01
CA TYR A 654 -10.53 -15.53 -0.88
C TYR A 654 -11.69 -14.56 -1.19
N LEU A 655 -11.64 -13.90 -2.34
CA LEU A 655 -12.69 -12.97 -2.79
C LEU A 655 -14.04 -13.67 -2.97
N THR A 656 -14.03 -14.85 -3.62
CA THR A 656 -15.24 -15.62 -3.86
C THR A 656 -15.95 -15.97 -2.56
N ASN A 657 -15.19 -16.42 -1.54
CA ASN A 657 -15.75 -16.77 -0.24
C ASN A 657 -16.28 -15.54 0.51
N GLU A 658 -15.52 -14.41 0.51
CA GLU A 658 -15.96 -13.16 1.13
C GLU A 658 -17.27 -12.66 0.49
N VAL A 659 -17.35 -12.65 -0.83
CA VAL A 659 -18.53 -12.17 -1.57
C VAL A 659 -19.73 -13.12 -1.43
N ASN A 660 -19.53 -14.44 -1.41
CA ASN A 660 -20.59 -15.41 -1.14
C ASN A 660 -21.28 -15.15 0.20
N ASN A 661 -20.49 -14.90 1.24
CA ASN A 661 -21.03 -14.60 2.57
C ASN A 661 -21.82 -13.28 2.57
N ILE A 662 -21.32 -12.26 1.89
CA ILE A 662 -22.02 -10.97 1.72
C ILE A 662 -23.32 -11.15 0.93
N GLN A 663 -23.28 -11.88 -0.18
CA GLN A 663 -24.43 -12.15 -1.03
C GLN A 663 -25.55 -12.84 -0.26
N LYS A 664 -25.21 -13.82 0.58
CA LYS A 664 -26.18 -14.52 1.42
C LYS A 664 -26.91 -13.54 2.34
N VAL A 665 -26.16 -12.65 3.03
CA VAL A 665 -26.77 -11.63 3.91
C VAL A 665 -27.68 -10.68 3.12
N CYS A 666 -27.23 -10.24 1.94
CA CYS A 666 -28.02 -9.33 1.10
C CYS A 666 -29.31 -10.00 0.57
N GLN A 667 -29.23 -11.29 0.18
CA GLN A 667 -30.40 -12.06 -0.28
C GLN A 667 -31.43 -12.28 0.85
N GLU A 668 -30.97 -12.66 2.05
CA GLU A 668 -31.83 -12.81 3.24
C GLU A 668 -32.63 -11.53 3.54
N ASN A 669 -32.02 -10.37 3.30
CA ASN A 669 -32.65 -9.06 3.55
C ASN A 669 -33.27 -8.43 2.29
N LYS A 670 -33.28 -9.09 1.13
CA LYS A 670 -33.77 -8.59 -0.16
C LYS A 670 -33.12 -7.25 -0.58
N ILE A 671 -31.83 -7.10 -0.32
CA ILE A 671 -31.05 -5.89 -0.60
C ILE A 671 -30.15 -6.13 -1.80
N LEU A 672 -30.13 -5.19 -2.73
CA LEU A 672 -29.17 -5.16 -3.84
C LEU A 672 -27.83 -4.60 -3.38
N TYR A 673 -26.73 -5.00 -4.00
CA TYR A 673 -25.39 -4.52 -3.58
C TYR A 673 -24.41 -4.36 -4.74
N TYR A 674 -23.35 -3.56 -4.49
CA TYR A 674 -22.09 -3.58 -5.22
C TYR A 674 -20.94 -3.82 -4.26
N TYR A 675 -19.99 -4.63 -4.70
CA TYR A 675 -18.73 -4.86 -4.01
C TYR A 675 -17.60 -4.28 -4.85
N VAL A 676 -16.97 -3.23 -4.33
CA VAL A 676 -15.99 -2.40 -5.03
C VAL A 676 -14.62 -2.56 -4.39
N LEU A 677 -13.68 -3.17 -5.11
CA LEU A 677 -12.28 -3.24 -4.71
C LEU A 677 -11.61 -1.89 -4.97
N VAL A 678 -10.87 -1.39 -3.98
CA VAL A 678 -10.20 -0.09 -4.05
C VAL A 678 -8.69 -0.26 -3.97
N ASN A 679 -7.99 0.26 -4.99
CA ASN A 679 -6.53 0.27 -5.03
C ASN A 679 -6.01 1.71 -5.11
N THR A 680 -5.38 2.19 -4.03
CA THR A 680 -4.73 3.51 -3.97
C THR A 680 -3.25 3.47 -4.32
N LYS A 681 -2.67 2.28 -4.49
CA LYS A 681 -1.26 2.06 -4.83
C LYS A 681 -1.09 1.71 -6.30
N THR A 682 -1.86 2.38 -7.18
CA THR A 682 -1.78 2.18 -8.62
C THR A 682 -0.41 2.58 -9.15
N THR A 683 0.06 1.88 -10.17
CA THR A 683 1.29 2.23 -10.89
C THR A 683 1.04 3.32 -11.94
N TYR A 684 -0.21 3.57 -12.28
CA TYR A 684 -0.57 4.60 -13.25
C TYR A 684 -0.36 6.00 -12.70
N LYS A 685 0.07 6.88 -13.59
CA LYS A 685 0.19 8.32 -13.39
C LYS A 685 -0.46 9.02 -14.57
N PHE A 686 -1.39 9.89 -14.31
CA PHE A 686 -2.00 10.73 -15.33
C PHE A 686 -1.37 12.11 -15.34
N PHE A 687 -1.19 12.65 -16.53
CA PHE A 687 -0.56 13.93 -16.77
C PHE A 687 -1.41 14.74 -17.73
N GLU A 688 -1.69 15.97 -17.39
CA GLU A 688 -2.34 16.92 -18.28
C GLU A 688 -1.27 17.72 -19.02
N LYS A 689 -1.31 17.73 -20.34
CA LYS A 689 -0.38 18.50 -21.16
C LYS A 689 -1.00 19.83 -21.52
N ASN A 690 -0.38 20.92 -21.01
CA ASN A 690 -0.73 22.29 -21.35
C ASN A 690 0.42 22.92 -22.15
N LYS A 691 0.18 23.19 -23.43
CA LYS A 691 1.23 23.61 -24.37
C LYS A 691 2.36 22.56 -24.39
N ASN A 692 3.56 22.92 -23.90
CA ASN A 692 4.73 22.05 -23.84
C ASN A 692 5.05 21.52 -22.42
N GLN A 693 4.19 21.78 -21.45
CA GLN A 693 4.43 21.40 -20.05
C GLN A 693 3.43 20.36 -19.57
N PHE A 694 3.94 19.35 -18.85
CA PHE A 694 3.10 18.37 -18.18
C PHE A 694 2.83 18.77 -16.73
N ASN A 695 1.56 18.74 -16.36
CA ASN A 695 1.07 19.08 -15.03
C ASN A 695 0.29 17.93 -14.42
N ASN A 696 0.00 18.01 -13.12
CA ASN A 696 -0.98 17.13 -12.51
C ASN A 696 -2.37 17.45 -13.07
N PRO A 697 -3.21 16.43 -13.30
CA PRO A 697 -4.61 16.66 -13.60
C PRO A 697 -5.30 17.37 -12.44
N GLU A 698 -6.33 18.13 -12.72
CA GLU A 698 -7.21 18.72 -11.74
C GLU A 698 -7.99 17.63 -10.98
N GLU A 699 -8.61 18.01 -9.86
CA GLU A 699 -9.53 17.12 -9.13
C GLU A 699 -10.77 16.81 -9.99
N GLY A 700 -11.28 15.59 -9.82
CA GLY A 700 -12.44 15.13 -10.56
C GLY A 700 -12.13 14.50 -11.92
N LEU A 701 -10.85 14.31 -12.30
CA LEU A 701 -10.51 13.53 -13.48
C LEU A 701 -11.06 12.10 -13.33
N LEU A 702 -11.83 11.65 -14.33
CA LEU A 702 -12.42 10.32 -14.45
C LEU A 702 -11.90 9.64 -15.73
N VAL A 703 -11.39 8.43 -15.60
CA VAL A 703 -10.99 7.58 -16.73
C VAL A 703 -11.78 6.28 -16.68
N LEU A 704 -12.59 6.04 -17.71
CA LEU A 704 -13.47 4.88 -17.85
C LEU A 704 -13.01 3.87 -18.90
N ASP A 705 -12.13 4.32 -19.80
CA ASP A 705 -11.74 3.58 -20.99
C ASP A 705 -10.23 3.67 -21.26
N GLY A 706 -9.75 2.87 -22.19
CA GLY A 706 -8.38 2.91 -22.69
C GLY A 706 -7.36 2.20 -21.81
N VAL A 707 -7.26 2.60 -20.55
CA VAL A 707 -6.32 2.01 -19.56
C VAL A 707 -7.00 1.10 -18.56
N THR A 708 -8.30 0.99 -18.62
CA THR A 708 -9.12 0.10 -17.81
C THR A 708 -9.09 -1.35 -18.32
N ASN A 709 -9.50 -2.27 -17.50
CA ASN A 709 -9.61 -3.67 -17.88
C ASN A 709 -10.70 -3.87 -18.96
N ARG A 710 -10.45 -4.73 -19.95
CA ARG A 710 -11.39 -5.02 -21.04
C ARG A 710 -12.66 -5.72 -20.56
N ASN A 711 -12.54 -6.59 -19.57
CA ASN A 711 -13.62 -7.54 -19.20
C ASN A 711 -14.41 -7.09 -17.99
N PHE A 712 -13.84 -6.20 -17.16
CA PHE A 712 -14.38 -5.84 -15.86
C PHE A 712 -14.75 -4.37 -15.78
N PHE A 713 -15.71 -4.04 -14.95
CA PHE A 713 -16.05 -2.64 -14.68
C PHE A 713 -15.01 -2.01 -13.74
N GLU A 714 -14.08 -1.30 -14.33
CA GLU A 714 -13.00 -0.58 -13.65
C GLU A 714 -12.99 0.89 -14.07
N PHE A 715 -12.71 1.77 -13.14
CA PHE A 715 -12.51 3.19 -13.41
C PHE A 715 -11.46 3.80 -12.49
N TYR A 716 -10.85 4.87 -12.97
CA TYR A 716 -9.86 5.65 -12.21
C TYR A 716 -10.39 7.03 -11.94
N ILE A 717 -10.19 7.51 -10.71
CA ILE A 717 -10.49 8.90 -10.33
C ILE A 717 -9.23 9.54 -9.76
N GLN A 718 -9.01 10.82 -10.10
CA GLN A 718 -8.11 11.72 -9.38
C GLN A 718 -8.96 12.63 -8.47
N PRO A 719 -9.19 12.25 -7.19
CA PRO A 719 -10.11 13.03 -6.34
C PRO A 719 -9.47 14.30 -5.79
N GLN A 720 -8.14 14.34 -5.67
CA GLN A 720 -7.42 15.41 -4.98
C GLN A 720 -6.61 16.24 -5.95
N LEU A 721 -6.60 17.55 -5.74
CA LEU A 721 -5.60 18.44 -6.31
C LEU A 721 -4.24 18.20 -5.62
N VAL A 722 -3.21 17.92 -6.39
CA VAL A 722 -1.85 17.69 -5.88
C VAL A 722 -0.93 18.81 -6.34
N THR A 723 -0.48 19.62 -5.39
CA THR A 723 0.40 20.78 -5.67
C THR A 723 1.89 20.44 -5.58
N GLY A 724 2.24 19.34 -4.88
CA GLY A 724 3.63 18.91 -4.72
C GLY A 724 3.85 17.46 -5.19
N GLY A 725 4.78 17.26 -6.14
CA GLY A 725 5.05 15.97 -6.73
C GLY A 725 4.06 15.58 -7.83
N SER A 726 3.96 14.29 -8.15
CA SER A 726 3.05 13.76 -9.18
C SER A 726 1.86 13.07 -8.54
N ALA A 727 0.66 13.39 -9.00
CA ALA A 727 -0.59 12.78 -8.55
C ALA A 727 -0.62 11.26 -8.80
N THR A 728 -1.35 10.56 -7.95
CA THR A 728 -1.62 9.12 -8.11
C THR A 728 -3.12 8.91 -8.06
N PRO A 729 -3.75 8.44 -9.13
CA PRO A 729 -5.18 8.17 -9.13
C PRO A 729 -5.53 7.01 -8.20
N SER A 730 -6.78 6.93 -7.81
CA SER A 730 -7.34 5.75 -7.17
C SER A 730 -8.08 4.92 -8.21
N CYS A 731 -7.88 3.61 -8.16
CA CYS A 731 -8.56 2.64 -9.00
C CYS A 731 -9.71 2.02 -8.22
N PHE A 732 -10.88 1.96 -8.84
CA PHE A 732 -12.08 1.34 -8.32
C PHE A 732 -12.53 0.25 -9.28
N HIS A 733 -12.59 -0.97 -8.77
CA HIS A 733 -13.04 -2.10 -9.54
C HIS A 733 -14.34 -2.64 -8.94
N VAL A 734 -15.45 -2.44 -9.66
CA VAL A 734 -16.77 -2.99 -9.27
C VAL A 734 -16.77 -4.47 -9.60
N ALA A 735 -16.33 -5.29 -8.65
CA ALA A 735 -16.05 -6.69 -8.89
C ALA A 735 -17.33 -7.54 -8.97
N TYR A 736 -18.29 -7.27 -8.09
CA TYR A 736 -19.49 -8.05 -7.96
C TYR A 736 -20.70 -7.19 -7.63
N GLY A 737 -21.89 -7.67 -7.93
CA GLY A 737 -23.14 -7.07 -7.48
C GLY A 737 -24.23 -7.04 -8.53
N ASN A 738 -25.38 -6.47 -8.14
CA ASN A 738 -26.61 -6.50 -8.91
C ASN A 738 -27.42 -5.19 -8.87
N LEU A 739 -26.81 -4.10 -8.37
CA LEU A 739 -27.43 -2.76 -8.46
C LEU A 739 -27.58 -2.35 -9.94
N LYS A 740 -28.63 -1.58 -10.26
CA LYS A 740 -29.00 -1.26 -11.64
C LYS A 740 -28.62 0.17 -12.07
N PHE A 741 -27.50 0.70 -11.59
CA PHE A 741 -27.03 2.06 -11.93
C PHE A 741 -25.50 2.18 -11.92
N PRO A 742 -24.78 1.37 -12.69
CA PRO A 742 -23.33 1.38 -12.70
C PRO A 742 -22.75 2.74 -13.13
N GLU A 743 -23.47 3.48 -13.98
CA GLU A 743 -23.09 4.78 -14.50
C GLU A 743 -22.97 5.87 -13.42
N MET A 744 -23.70 5.74 -12.32
CA MET A 744 -23.66 6.73 -11.22
C MET A 744 -22.57 6.45 -10.19
N VAL A 745 -22.01 5.23 -10.19
CA VAL A 745 -21.02 4.82 -9.18
C VAL A 745 -19.77 5.71 -9.18
N PRO A 746 -19.17 6.09 -10.32
CA PRO A 746 -18.01 6.97 -10.33
C PRO A 746 -18.27 8.33 -9.68
N LYS A 747 -19.40 8.98 -10.02
CA LYS A 747 -19.75 10.28 -9.43
C LYS A 747 -20.00 10.17 -7.94
N LEU A 748 -20.80 9.20 -7.51
CA LEU A 748 -21.06 8.96 -6.10
C LEU A 748 -19.75 8.69 -5.34
N THR A 749 -18.85 7.88 -5.89
CA THR A 749 -17.54 7.63 -5.32
C THR A 749 -16.73 8.92 -5.13
N PHE A 750 -16.75 9.80 -6.14
CA PHE A 750 -16.10 11.11 -6.06
C PHE A 750 -16.71 12.00 -4.99
N ASP A 751 -18.05 12.10 -4.94
CA ASP A 751 -18.76 12.89 -3.94
C ASP A 751 -18.41 12.45 -2.51
N LEU A 752 -18.35 11.13 -2.28
CA LEU A 752 -17.99 10.56 -0.98
C LEU A 752 -16.52 10.82 -0.57
N CYS A 753 -15.64 11.17 -1.50
CA CYS A 753 -14.26 11.56 -1.19
C CYS A 753 -14.17 12.95 -0.51
N HIS A 754 -15.25 13.74 -0.50
CA HIS A 754 -15.30 15.07 0.10
C HIS A 754 -15.73 15.06 1.57
N LEU A 755 -16.22 13.93 2.11
CA LEU A 755 -16.93 13.88 3.39
C LEU A 755 -16.07 13.42 4.59
N TYR A 756 -14.77 13.35 4.45
CA TYR A 756 -13.91 12.87 5.54
C TYR A 756 -13.71 13.93 6.62
N SER A 757 -14.39 13.78 7.74
CA SER A 757 -14.46 14.77 8.84
C SER A 757 -13.10 15.11 9.49
N ASN A 758 -12.08 14.25 9.34
CA ASN A 758 -10.75 14.49 9.91
C ASN A 758 -9.86 15.39 9.01
N TRP A 759 -10.35 15.79 7.84
CA TRP A 759 -9.62 16.61 6.89
C TRP A 759 -10.57 17.47 6.06
N GLN A 760 -10.41 18.79 6.15
CA GLN A 760 -11.15 19.73 5.32
C GLN A 760 -10.54 19.79 3.92
N GLY A 761 -10.91 18.87 3.08
CA GLY A 761 -10.43 18.68 1.71
C GLY A 761 -10.82 17.32 1.17
N THR A 762 -10.59 17.09 -0.10
CA THR A 762 -10.83 15.80 -0.73
C THR A 762 -9.81 14.76 -0.25
N VAL A 763 -10.27 13.54 -0.03
CA VAL A 763 -9.42 12.37 0.22
C VAL A 763 -9.47 11.41 -0.96
N ARG A 764 -8.51 10.49 -1.04
CA ARG A 764 -8.32 9.63 -2.22
C ARG A 764 -9.35 8.51 -2.36
N VAL A 765 -10.14 8.26 -1.34
CA VAL A 765 -11.12 7.18 -1.27
C VAL A 765 -12.37 7.67 -0.56
N PRO A 766 -13.54 7.03 -0.70
CA PRO A 766 -14.74 7.37 0.05
C PRO A 766 -14.48 7.48 1.55
N HIS A 767 -15.08 8.46 2.19
CA HIS A 767 -14.85 8.79 3.61
C HIS A 767 -15.05 7.59 4.56
N VAL A 768 -16.00 6.71 4.31
CA VAL A 768 -16.21 5.48 5.09
C VAL A 768 -15.00 4.55 5.02
N LEU A 769 -14.40 4.39 3.84
CA LEU A 769 -13.20 3.60 3.68
C LEU A 769 -11.99 4.28 4.33
N LYS A 770 -11.90 5.61 4.25
CA LYS A 770 -10.84 6.37 4.92
C LYS A 770 -10.95 6.29 6.43
N SER A 771 -12.17 6.27 6.96
CA SER A 771 -12.46 6.06 8.38
C SER A 771 -12.11 4.64 8.82
N ALA A 772 -12.48 3.62 8.03
CA ALA A 772 -12.09 2.24 8.28
C ALA A 772 -10.56 2.05 8.26
N GLU A 773 -9.84 2.71 7.32
CA GLU A 773 -8.36 2.71 7.28
C GLU A 773 -7.76 3.29 8.57
N LYS A 774 -8.33 4.37 9.10
CA LYS A 774 -7.85 4.96 10.36
C LYS A 774 -8.11 4.02 11.53
N LEU A 775 -9.32 3.50 11.63
CA LEU A 775 -9.73 2.63 12.73
C LEU A 775 -8.95 1.31 12.71
N SER A 776 -8.78 0.65 11.56
CA SER A 776 -8.01 -0.60 11.44
C SER A 776 -6.55 -0.44 11.86
N LYS A 777 -5.93 0.71 11.53
CA LYS A 777 -4.57 1.04 11.97
C LYS A 777 -4.47 1.26 13.47
N MET A 778 -5.47 1.92 14.07
CA MET A 778 -5.52 2.11 15.51
C MET A 778 -5.70 0.78 16.22
N THR A 779 -6.63 -0.05 15.77
CA THR A 779 -6.89 -1.40 16.28
C THR A 779 -5.64 -2.27 16.25
N ALA A 780 -4.94 -2.31 15.10
CA ALA A 780 -3.71 -3.07 14.97
C ALA A 780 -2.58 -2.53 15.87
N LYS A 781 -2.40 -1.20 15.92
CA LYS A 781 -1.28 -0.56 16.62
C LYS A 781 -1.44 -0.56 18.12
N TYR A 782 -2.63 -0.24 18.61
CA TYR A 782 -2.89 -0.03 20.04
C TYR A 782 -3.57 -1.22 20.70
N THR A 783 -3.81 -2.31 19.98
CA THR A 783 -4.50 -3.49 20.49
C THR A 783 -5.90 -3.12 21.01
N LEU A 784 -6.60 -2.27 20.25
CA LEU A 784 -7.98 -1.94 20.61
C LEU A 784 -8.81 -3.21 20.46
N ASN A 785 -9.39 -3.67 21.55
CA ASN A 785 -10.52 -4.59 21.51
C ASN A 785 -11.72 -3.86 20.90
N GLU A 786 -12.92 -4.34 20.98
CA GLU A 786 -14.08 -3.64 20.43
C GLU A 786 -14.27 -2.25 21.06
N LEU A 787 -14.68 -1.26 20.25
CA LEU A 787 -15.11 0.05 20.75
C LEU A 787 -16.23 -0.12 21.78
N ASN A 788 -16.18 0.69 22.81
CA ASN A 788 -17.28 0.76 23.77
C ASN A 788 -18.62 0.99 23.05
N ASP A 789 -19.68 0.32 23.50
CA ASP A 789 -20.99 0.36 22.84
C ASP A 789 -21.53 1.79 22.66
N ASN A 790 -21.21 2.69 23.58
CA ASN A 790 -21.59 4.11 23.52
C ASN A 790 -20.94 4.85 22.32
N LEU A 791 -19.86 4.31 21.77
CA LEU A 791 -19.07 4.93 20.70
C LEU A 791 -19.16 4.20 19.36
N LYS A 792 -19.89 3.09 19.27
CA LYS A 792 -20.12 2.37 18.01
C LYS A 792 -20.89 3.20 16.98
N ILE A 793 -21.67 4.18 17.43
CA ILE A 793 -22.34 5.16 16.57
C ILE A 793 -21.56 6.49 16.61
N GLY A 794 -21.26 7.05 15.44
CA GLY A 794 -20.50 8.30 15.32
C GLY A 794 -19.04 8.10 14.92
N GLN A 795 -18.18 9.05 15.26
CA GLN A 795 -16.76 9.08 14.81
C GLN A 795 -15.79 9.43 15.97
N ALA A 796 -16.00 8.93 17.17
CA ALA A 796 -15.18 9.24 18.34
C ALA A 796 -13.67 8.92 18.17
N TYR A 797 -13.32 8.00 17.29
CA TYR A 797 -11.95 7.58 16.97
C TYR A 797 -11.18 8.54 16.03
N LEU A 798 -11.78 9.58 15.49
CA LEU A 798 -11.16 10.54 14.56
C LEU A 798 -9.95 11.27 15.12
#